data_6315c55545bd4d7e9074b4377315b4fc
#
_entry.id   6315c55545bd4d7e9074b4377315b4fc
#
_cell.length_a   1.000
_cell.length_b   1.000
_cell.length_c   1.000
_cell.angle_alpha   90.00
_cell.angle_beta   90.00
_cell.angle_gamma   90.00
#
_symmetry.space_group_name_H-M   'P 1'
#
loop_
_entity.id
_entity.type
_entity.pdbx_description
1 polymer ?
#
loop_
_entity_poly.entity_id
_entity_poly.type
_entity_poly.pdbx_seq_one_letter_code
_entity_poly.pdbx_strand_id
1 'polypeptide(L)'
;MSKHTVLFELGCEELPPKSLKTLRDALQAETVKGLNEAGLNFASVEAYAAPRRLALKIVDVDAAQADTQKRFDGPAVQAAYDAEGKPTKALEGFMRGQGITVDQLSTFQAGKVEKVCYLKDVKGQSLDALLPQILQTALDNLPIAKRMRSAASRTEFVRPVKWVVLLKDDQVIEATIQDHKAGNVTYGHRFHAPEAVTLAHANDYLAALEKAYVVANFEKRQATIQEQVKKLADEVNATAIVPADLLDEVTSLVEWPVALRATFEERYLAVPQEALITTMQDNQKYFCLINAEGKLQPYFITVSNIESKDPTQIIEGNEKVVRPRLSDAEFFFLQDQKQPLASRKEKLANMVFQAQLGTLWDKSIRIAKLAVALSPITGANPADAEKAALLAKCDLTSELVGEFPELQGIAGTYYARIEGENTEVSEALGEQYLPKFAGDVLPKTKTGTTIALADRLDTLVGIFGIGQAPTGSKDPFALRRSAIGILRLIIENELDVTIEELVNLALQGYGDIVKDHDKTRADAVAFLEGRYRAKYEDQGVAVDVLQAVQALAPKSPLDFDKRVNAVNHFRTLPEAAALAAANKRVANILAKEAAPEGSVVEANLVEDAEKALFAELQTVTPVVEPLLAAKDYTAALSKLAALRAPIDAFFDGVMVMADDADLKANRLRLLAQLRHLFTAVADVSVLQG
;
A
#
# COMPACT_ATOMS: atom_id res chain seq x y z
N MET A 1 -33.08 19.49 20.54
CA MET A 1 -32.32 19.00 21.70
C MET A 1 -31.19 19.97 21.98
N SER A 2 -30.78 20.15 23.24
CA SER A 2 -29.58 20.93 23.55
C SER A 2 -28.34 20.23 23.01
N LYS A 3 -27.39 21.04 22.57
CA LYS A 3 -26.07 20.59 22.05
C LYS A 3 -25.01 20.92 23.07
N HIS A 4 -24.06 20.03 23.26
CA HIS A 4 -23.00 20.16 24.26
C HIS A 4 -21.64 19.86 23.67
N THR A 5 -20.60 20.43 24.24
CA THR A 5 -19.22 20.06 23.98
C THR A 5 -18.74 19.12 25.07
N VAL A 6 -18.22 17.96 24.70
CA VAL A 6 -17.64 17.00 25.64
C VAL A 6 -16.15 16.89 25.45
N LEU A 7 -15.43 16.92 26.55
CA LEU A 7 -14.00 16.59 26.62
C LEU A 7 -13.82 15.26 27.36
N PHE A 8 -13.12 14.35 26.73
CA PHE A 8 -12.56 13.16 27.35
C PHE A 8 -11.04 13.19 27.30
N GLU A 9 -10.36 12.93 28.40
CA GLU A 9 -8.92 12.69 28.45
C GLU A 9 -8.61 11.46 29.28
N LEU A 10 -7.81 10.55 28.75
CA LEU A 10 -7.17 9.47 29.48
C LEU A 10 -5.68 9.81 29.68
N GLY A 11 -5.30 10.12 30.90
CA GLY A 11 -3.92 10.37 31.28
C GLY A 11 -3.23 9.09 31.75
N CYS A 12 -2.00 8.88 31.32
CA CYS A 12 -1.24 7.66 31.61
C CYS A 12 0.27 7.93 31.69
N GLU A 13 1.07 6.89 31.95
CA GLU A 13 2.51 6.93 31.72
C GLU A 13 2.79 6.93 30.21
N GLU A 14 4.04 7.21 29.82
CA GLU A 14 4.43 7.44 28.42
C GLU A 14 4.00 6.30 27.48
N LEU A 15 3.15 6.64 26.54
CA LEU A 15 2.64 5.73 25.51
C LEU A 15 3.74 5.34 24.51
N PRO A 16 3.68 4.14 23.91
CA PRO A 16 4.67 3.74 22.92
C PRO A 16 4.66 4.70 21.71
N PRO A 17 5.80 5.36 21.39
CA PRO A 17 5.83 6.42 20.38
C PRO A 17 5.32 5.99 19.00
N LYS A 18 5.70 4.79 18.55
CA LYS A 18 5.29 4.22 17.25
C LYS A 18 3.79 3.89 17.18
N SER A 19 3.09 3.82 18.32
CA SER A 19 1.68 3.50 18.39
C SER A 19 0.79 4.70 18.72
N LEU A 20 1.36 5.81 19.17
CA LEU A 20 0.59 6.94 19.71
C LEU A 20 -0.47 7.46 18.72
N LYS A 21 -0.07 7.72 17.49
CA LYS A 21 -0.98 8.19 16.42
C LYS A 21 -2.06 7.18 16.11
N THR A 22 -1.70 5.90 15.97
CA THR A 22 -2.64 4.81 15.73
C THR A 22 -3.64 4.65 16.86
N LEU A 23 -3.19 4.76 18.12
CA LEU A 23 -4.08 4.67 19.28
C LEU A 23 -5.06 5.86 19.34
N ARG A 24 -4.59 7.08 19.03
CA ARG A 24 -5.44 8.28 18.91
C ARG A 24 -6.52 8.11 17.86
N ASP A 25 -6.11 7.71 16.66
CA ASP A 25 -7.03 7.58 15.52
C ASP A 25 -8.06 6.46 15.74
N ALA A 26 -7.62 5.35 16.33
CA ALA A 26 -8.52 4.26 16.71
C ALA A 26 -9.52 4.66 17.80
N LEU A 27 -9.06 5.42 18.81
CA LEU A 27 -9.95 5.93 19.87
C LEU A 27 -11.04 6.85 19.27
N GLN A 28 -10.67 7.73 18.35
CA GLN A 28 -11.61 8.58 17.63
C GLN A 28 -12.62 7.76 16.82
N ALA A 29 -12.14 6.81 16.02
CA ALA A 29 -12.99 6.00 15.14
C ALA A 29 -13.98 5.14 15.95
N GLU A 30 -13.54 4.47 17.03
CA GLU A 30 -14.40 3.65 17.88
C GLU A 30 -15.41 4.51 18.64
N THR A 31 -15.04 5.71 19.07
CA THR A 31 -15.97 6.64 19.73
C THR A 31 -17.03 7.15 18.76
N VAL A 32 -16.64 7.55 17.55
CA VAL A 32 -17.57 7.94 16.47
C VAL A 32 -18.56 6.81 16.18
N LYS A 33 -18.07 5.59 16.07
CA LYS A 33 -18.89 4.40 15.87
C LYS A 33 -19.90 4.23 17.01
N GLY A 34 -19.45 4.29 18.26
CA GLY A 34 -20.30 4.15 19.43
C GLY A 34 -21.39 5.22 19.54
N LEU A 35 -21.06 6.50 19.21
CA LEU A 35 -22.03 7.60 19.17
C LEU A 35 -23.09 7.37 18.08
N ASN A 36 -22.68 6.93 16.89
CA ASN A 36 -23.60 6.61 15.79
C ASN A 36 -24.53 5.44 16.14
N GLU A 37 -23.98 4.37 16.71
CA GLU A 37 -24.76 3.20 17.15
C GLU A 37 -25.76 3.58 18.26
N ALA A 38 -25.40 4.54 19.12
CA ALA A 38 -26.28 5.09 20.12
C ALA A 38 -27.33 6.08 19.56
N GLY A 39 -27.24 6.45 18.27
CA GLY A 39 -28.16 7.41 17.65
C GLY A 39 -28.01 8.84 18.19
N LEU A 40 -26.81 9.22 18.63
CA LEU A 40 -26.46 10.57 19.08
C LEU A 40 -25.83 11.35 17.92
N ASN A 41 -26.40 12.49 17.53
CA ASN A 41 -25.81 13.35 16.53
C ASN A 41 -24.76 14.26 17.17
N PHE A 42 -23.71 14.58 16.40
CA PHE A 42 -22.62 15.47 16.78
C PHE A 42 -22.07 16.18 15.52
N ALA A 43 -21.40 17.31 15.71
CA ALA A 43 -20.80 18.05 14.59
C ALA A 43 -19.44 17.45 14.18
N SER A 44 -18.57 17.21 15.18
CA SER A 44 -17.24 16.62 14.95
C SER A 44 -16.71 15.94 16.21
N VAL A 45 -15.74 15.05 16.01
CA VAL A 45 -14.92 14.50 17.10
C VAL A 45 -13.46 14.85 16.77
N GLU A 46 -12.85 15.70 17.56
CA GLU A 46 -11.44 16.09 17.45
C GLU A 46 -10.60 15.20 18.36
N ALA A 47 -9.51 14.66 17.85
CA ALA A 47 -8.65 13.74 18.60
C ALA A 47 -7.27 14.34 18.87
N TYR A 48 -6.80 14.21 20.10
CA TYR A 48 -5.53 14.73 20.58
C TYR A 48 -4.70 13.63 21.22
N ALA A 49 -3.38 13.71 21.05
CA ALA A 49 -2.45 12.80 21.69
C ALA A 49 -1.12 13.48 22.03
N ALA A 50 -0.60 13.20 23.19
CA ALA A 50 0.73 13.52 23.61
C ALA A 50 1.33 12.31 24.36
N PRO A 51 2.62 12.27 24.65
CA PRO A 51 3.26 11.09 25.26
C PRO A 51 2.51 10.45 26.40
N ARG A 52 1.86 11.24 27.26
CA ARG A 52 1.18 10.75 28.47
C ARG A 52 -0.34 10.88 28.43
N ARG A 53 -0.95 11.07 27.25
CA ARG A 53 -2.42 11.23 27.16
C ARG A 53 -2.98 10.92 25.79
N LEU A 54 -4.22 10.46 25.80
CA LEU A 54 -5.13 10.42 24.64
C LEU A 54 -6.36 11.25 25.01
N ALA A 55 -6.86 12.09 24.11
CA ALA A 55 -8.04 12.88 24.39
C ALA A 55 -8.92 13.06 23.17
N LEU A 56 -10.20 13.29 23.42
CA LEU A 56 -11.22 13.58 22.42
C LEU A 56 -12.03 14.81 22.84
N LYS A 57 -12.33 15.68 21.90
CA LYS A 57 -13.33 16.74 22.05
C LYS A 57 -14.47 16.46 21.07
N ILE A 58 -15.66 16.18 21.62
CA ILE A 58 -16.87 15.93 20.86
C ILE A 58 -17.65 17.24 20.81
N VAL A 59 -17.85 17.78 19.62
CA VAL A 59 -18.46 19.10 19.41
C VAL A 59 -19.93 18.93 19.05
N ASP A 60 -20.79 19.73 19.68
CA ASP A 60 -22.23 19.80 19.39
C ASP A 60 -22.94 18.44 19.44
N VAL A 61 -22.65 17.65 20.47
CA VAL A 61 -23.31 16.35 20.68
C VAL A 61 -24.68 16.50 21.32
N ASP A 62 -25.63 15.68 20.93
CA ASP A 62 -26.99 15.67 21.51
C ASP A 62 -26.97 15.33 23.01
N ALA A 63 -27.79 16.01 23.80
CA ALA A 63 -27.94 15.76 25.25
C ALA A 63 -28.54 14.40 25.59
N ALA A 64 -29.27 13.78 24.68
CA ALA A 64 -29.91 12.47 24.82
C ALA A 64 -30.24 11.88 23.46
N GLN A 65 -30.50 10.59 23.41
CA GLN A 65 -31.10 9.93 22.26
C GLN A 65 -32.50 10.50 21.97
N ALA A 66 -32.92 10.48 20.73
CA ALA A 66 -34.31 10.76 20.38
C ALA A 66 -35.25 9.72 21.02
N ASP A 67 -36.40 10.16 21.49
CA ASP A 67 -37.45 9.28 21.90
C ASP A 67 -37.88 8.42 20.69
N THR A 68 -38.06 7.12 20.92
CA THR A 68 -38.46 6.15 19.88
C THR A 68 -39.70 5.42 20.27
N GLN A 69 -40.41 4.86 19.30
CA GLN A 69 -41.53 3.99 19.53
C GLN A 69 -41.15 2.55 19.19
N LYS A 70 -41.23 1.67 20.17
CA LYS A 70 -41.04 0.22 19.97
C LYS A 70 -42.39 -0.40 19.69
N ARG A 71 -42.56 -1.00 18.52
CA ARG A 71 -43.75 -1.74 18.15
C ARG A 71 -43.66 -3.17 18.64
N PHE A 72 -44.73 -3.61 19.34
CA PHE A 72 -44.97 -4.98 19.70
C PHE A 72 -46.10 -5.50 18.84
N ASP A 73 -45.84 -6.51 18.04
CA ASP A 73 -46.77 -7.06 17.07
C ASP A 73 -47.71 -8.07 17.79
N GLY A 74 -49.00 -7.86 17.65
CA GLY A 74 -50.05 -8.71 18.16
C GLY A 74 -50.66 -9.62 17.08
N PRO A 75 -51.83 -10.24 17.37
CA PRO A 75 -52.54 -11.10 16.41
C PRO A 75 -53.07 -10.31 15.22
N ALA A 76 -53.40 -11.03 14.12
CA ALA A 76 -54.11 -10.45 12.99
C ALA A 76 -55.45 -9.87 13.45
N VAL A 77 -55.88 -8.72 12.89
CA VAL A 77 -57.11 -8.03 13.28
C VAL A 77 -58.33 -8.99 13.24
N GLN A 78 -58.36 -9.83 12.20
CA GLN A 78 -59.44 -10.87 12.07
C GLN A 78 -59.45 -11.93 13.17
N ALA A 79 -58.29 -12.18 13.82
CA ALA A 79 -58.18 -13.10 14.92
C ALA A 79 -58.22 -12.39 16.29
N ALA A 80 -58.09 -11.08 16.30
CA ALA A 80 -58.06 -10.23 17.49
C ALA A 80 -59.45 -9.90 18.04
N TYR A 81 -60.43 -9.80 17.18
CA TYR A 81 -61.82 -9.45 17.53
C TYR A 81 -62.77 -10.53 17.05
N ASP A 82 -63.85 -10.77 17.84
CA ASP A 82 -64.94 -11.67 17.45
C ASP A 82 -65.98 -10.97 16.56
N ALA A 83 -67.05 -11.66 16.17
CA ALA A 83 -68.11 -11.15 15.29
C ALA A 83 -68.88 -9.95 15.90
N GLU A 84 -68.88 -9.82 17.23
CA GLU A 84 -69.47 -8.71 17.97
C GLU A 84 -68.45 -7.57 18.25
N GLY A 85 -67.20 -7.67 17.74
CA GLY A 85 -66.18 -6.65 17.96
C GLY A 85 -65.49 -6.67 19.32
N LYS A 86 -65.67 -7.77 20.10
CA LYS A 86 -65.04 -7.93 21.42
C LYS A 86 -63.66 -8.59 21.28
N PRO A 87 -62.69 -8.28 22.17
CA PRO A 87 -61.39 -8.92 22.20
C PRO A 87 -61.48 -10.43 22.34
N THR A 88 -60.81 -11.18 21.52
CA THR A 88 -60.63 -12.63 21.64
C THR A 88 -59.59 -12.99 22.71
N LYS A 89 -59.54 -14.24 23.13
CA LYS A 89 -58.50 -14.74 24.04
C LYS A 89 -57.07 -14.47 23.52
N ALA A 90 -56.87 -14.44 22.22
CA ALA A 90 -55.55 -14.11 21.60
C ALA A 90 -55.17 -12.66 21.85
N LEU A 91 -56.11 -11.73 21.69
CA LEU A 91 -55.87 -10.30 21.94
C LEU A 91 -55.74 -10.02 23.44
N GLU A 92 -56.61 -10.67 24.29
CA GLU A 92 -56.51 -10.54 25.73
C GLU A 92 -55.17 -11.04 26.27
N GLY A 93 -54.66 -12.15 25.73
CA GLY A 93 -53.34 -12.68 26.08
C GLY A 93 -52.20 -11.71 25.69
N PHE A 94 -52.27 -11.09 24.51
CA PHE A 94 -51.34 -10.08 24.07
C PHE A 94 -51.38 -8.83 24.95
N MET A 95 -52.58 -8.29 25.25
CA MET A 95 -52.75 -7.13 26.12
C MET A 95 -52.25 -7.39 27.54
N ARG A 96 -52.55 -8.57 28.11
CA ARG A 96 -52.06 -8.97 29.42
C ARG A 96 -50.55 -9.09 29.48
N GLY A 97 -49.94 -9.64 28.41
CA GLY A 97 -48.48 -9.78 28.29
C GLY A 97 -47.75 -8.44 28.20
N GLN A 98 -48.39 -7.41 27.64
CA GLN A 98 -47.86 -6.05 27.54
C GLN A 98 -48.34 -5.10 28.66
N GLY A 99 -49.31 -5.52 29.49
CA GLY A 99 -49.86 -4.69 30.57
C GLY A 99 -50.68 -3.49 30.06
N ILE A 100 -51.42 -3.67 28.96
CA ILE A 100 -52.11 -2.58 28.22
C ILE A 100 -53.61 -2.84 28.10
N THR A 101 -54.34 -1.80 27.74
CA THR A 101 -55.79 -1.80 27.49
C THR A 101 -56.09 -1.62 26.00
N VAL A 102 -57.35 -1.88 25.61
CA VAL A 102 -57.77 -1.84 24.18
C VAL A 102 -57.54 -0.45 23.52
N ASP A 103 -57.71 0.61 24.31
CA ASP A 103 -57.51 2.00 23.85
C ASP A 103 -56.07 2.35 23.50
N GLN A 104 -55.10 1.54 23.90
CA GLN A 104 -53.66 1.70 23.60
C GLN A 104 -53.22 0.93 22.36
N LEU A 105 -54.16 0.21 21.72
CA LEU A 105 -53.86 -0.59 20.55
C LEU A 105 -53.93 0.25 19.27
N SER A 106 -53.06 -0.08 18.32
CA SER A 106 -53.06 0.43 16.95
C SER A 106 -53.00 -0.75 15.98
N THR A 107 -53.22 -0.48 14.68
CA THR A 107 -53.07 -1.52 13.66
C THR A 107 -52.00 -1.12 12.68
N PHE A 108 -51.40 -2.11 12.01
CA PHE A 108 -50.45 -1.91 10.93
C PHE A 108 -50.54 -3.02 9.89
N GLN A 109 -50.15 -2.70 8.67
CA GLN A 109 -50.15 -3.65 7.56
C GLN A 109 -48.87 -4.50 7.56
N ALA A 110 -49.01 -5.81 7.76
CA ALA A 110 -47.95 -6.81 7.69
C ALA A 110 -48.11 -7.63 6.40
N GLY A 111 -47.56 -7.14 5.30
CA GLY A 111 -47.78 -7.70 3.97
C GLY A 111 -49.25 -7.60 3.54
N LYS A 112 -49.94 -8.76 3.38
CA LYS A 112 -51.37 -8.82 3.00
C LYS A 112 -52.31 -8.90 4.22
N VAL A 113 -51.76 -8.91 5.43
CA VAL A 113 -52.56 -9.11 6.66
C VAL A 113 -52.40 -7.86 7.56
N GLU A 114 -53.53 -7.31 8.00
CA GLU A 114 -53.59 -6.28 9.02
C GLU A 114 -53.47 -6.89 10.40
N LYS A 115 -52.53 -6.40 11.22
CA LYS A 115 -52.30 -6.87 12.60
C LYS A 115 -52.51 -5.79 13.60
N VAL A 116 -52.93 -6.17 14.82
CA VAL A 116 -52.93 -5.29 15.97
C VAL A 116 -51.48 -5.12 16.47
N CYS A 117 -51.14 -3.93 16.94
CA CYS A 117 -49.85 -3.67 17.56
C CYS A 117 -50.01 -2.72 18.76
N TYR A 118 -49.03 -2.75 19.65
CA TYR A 118 -48.84 -1.76 20.69
C TYR A 118 -47.57 -0.96 20.42
N LEU A 119 -47.70 0.35 20.41
CA LEU A 119 -46.58 1.29 20.26
C LEU A 119 -46.20 1.79 21.66
N LYS A 120 -45.06 1.31 22.16
CA LYS A 120 -44.55 1.73 23.47
C LYS A 120 -43.55 2.83 23.26
N ASP A 121 -43.79 4.00 23.82
CA ASP A 121 -42.82 5.08 23.86
C ASP A 121 -41.63 4.68 24.72
N VAL A 122 -40.45 4.72 24.15
CA VAL A 122 -39.18 4.48 24.82
C VAL A 122 -38.44 5.81 24.85
N LYS A 123 -38.29 6.35 26.04
CA LYS A 123 -37.51 7.58 26.22
C LYS A 123 -36.04 7.32 25.89
N GLY A 124 -35.45 8.21 25.14
CA GLY A 124 -34.03 8.19 24.84
C GLY A 124 -33.20 8.31 26.13
N GLN A 125 -32.11 7.57 26.19
CA GLN A 125 -31.15 7.67 27.30
C GLN A 125 -30.33 8.96 27.17
N SER A 126 -29.93 9.54 28.29
CA SER A 126 -29.11 10.74 28.34
C SER A 126 -27.68 10.44 27.87
N LEU A 127 -27.02 11.46 27.31
CA LEU A 127 -25.60 11.42 26.95
C LEU A 127 -24.76 10.95 28.15
N ASP A 128 -25.02 11.49 29.34
CA ASP A 128 -24.27 11.19 30.56
C ASP A 128 -24.36 9.72 30.97
N ALA A 129 -25.45 9.04 30.61
CA ALA A 129 -25.63 7.60 30.89
C ALA A 129 -24.94 6.72 29.85
N LEU A 130 -24.88 7.16 28.59
CA LEU A 130 -24.35 6.37 27.47
C LEU A 130 -22.84 6.53 27.26
N LEU A 131 -22.34 7.74 27.41
CA LEU A 131 -20.98 8.11 27.04
C LEU A 131 -19.88 7.33 27.79
N PRO A 132 -19.99 7.08 29.11
CA PRO A 132 -18.97 6.30 29.82
C PRO A 132 -18.77 4.91 29.22
N GLN A 133 -19.85 4.22 28.85
CA GLN A 133 -19.77 2.89 28.25
C GLN A 133 -19.23 2.96 26.82
N ILE A 134 -19.59 3.97 26.04
CA ILE A 134 -19.05 4.18 24.68
C ILE A 134 -17.54 4.35 24.76
N LEU A 135 -17.05 5.21 25.67
CA LEU A 135 -15.62 5.48 25.84
C LEU A 135 -14.86 4.24 26.35
N GLN A 136 -15.42 3.52 27.33
CA GLN A 136 -14.79 2.28 27.83
C GLN A 136 -14.69 1.24 26.71
N THR A 137 -15.74 1.04 25.92
CA THR A 137 -15.74 0.13 24.78
C THR A 137 -14.71 0.56 23.72
N ALA A 138 -14.60 1.86 23.43
CA ALA A 138 -13.60 2.38 22.52
C ALA A 138 -12.17 2.10 22.98
N LEU A 139 -11.88 2.25 24.28
CA LEU A 139 -10.59 1.92 24.89
C LEU A 139 -10.28 0.41 24.85
N ASP A 140 -11.29 -0.42 25.07
CA ASP A 140 -11.15 -1.88 25.04
C ASP A 140 -10.84 -2.38 23.61
N ASN A 141 -11.33 -1.70 22.59
CA ASN A 141 -11.12 -2.04 21.18
C ASN A 141 -9.81 -1.47 20.59
N LEU A 142 -9.02 -0.69 21.34
CA LEU A 142 -7.77 -0.14 20.80
C LEU A 142 -6.81 -1.25 20.34
N PRO A 143 -6.09 -1.06 19.24
CA PRO A 143 -5.13 -2.02 18.68
C PRO A 143 -3.84 -2.09 19.51
N ILE A 144 -3.93 -2.60 20.72
CA ILE A 144 -2.81 -2.73 21.66
C ILE A 144 -2.26 -4.15 21.56
N ALA A 145 -1.06 -4.30 21.03
CA ALA A 145 -0.43 -5.60 20.83
C ALA A 145 -0.16 -6.34 22.15
N LYS A 146 0.19 -5.60 23.20
CA LYS A 146 0.42 -6.17 24.54
C LYS A 146 -0.15 -5.25 25.61
N ARG A 147 -1.16 -5.73 26.31
CA ARG A 147 -1.77 -5.05 27.45
C ARG A 147 -1.04 -5.43 28.74
N MET A 148 -1.07 -4.53 29.72
CA MET A 148 -0.51 -4.74 31.03
C MET A 148 -1.49 -4.31 32.12
N ARG A 149 -1.42 -4.97 33.25
CA ARG A 149 -2.08 -4.54 34.50
C ARG A 149 -1.15 -3.65 35.31
N SER A 150 -1.70 -2.70 36.04
CA SER A 150 -0.93 -1.84 36.92
C SER A 150 -1.51 -1.85 38.33
N ALA A 151 -0.62 -1.86 39.35
CA ALA A 151 -0.97 -1.91 40.77
C ALA A 151 -1.96 -3.06 41.09
N ALA A 152 -3.00 -2.79 41.88
CA ALA A 152 -4.04 -3.77 42.25
C ALA A 152 -5.20 -3.83 41.26
N SER A 153 -5.19 -3.01 40.16
CA SER A 153 -6.24 -3.00 39.16
C SER A 153 -6.29 -4.30 38.36
N ARG A 154 -7.48 -4.73 37.97
CA ARG A 154 -7.70 -5.82 37.01
C ARG A 154 -7.81 -5.31 35.58
N THR A 155 -7.96 -4.01 35.40
CA THR A 155 -8.06 -3.37 34.09
C THR A 155 -6.71 -3.39 33.39
N GLU A 156 -6.75 -3.65 32.11
CA GLU A 156 -5.53 -3.76 31.28
C GLU A 156 -5.48 -2.62 30.27
N PHE A 157 -4.31 -1.96 30.21
CA PHE A 157 -4.04 -0.95 29.19
C PHE A 157 -2.58 -1.06 28.70
N VAL A 158 -2.18 -0.25 27.73
CA VAL A 158 -0.79 -0.28 27.19
C VAL A 158 0.22 0.32 28.16
N ARG A 159 -0.20 1.23 29.05
CA ARG A 159 0.58 1.86 30.14
C ARG A 159 -0.32 2.12 31.34
N PRO A 160 0.24 2.26 32.54
CA PRO A 160 -0.56 2.59 33.72
C PRO A 160 -1.35 3.89 33.52
N VAL A 161 -2.66 3.82 33.68
CA VAL A 161 -3.54 4.99 33.71
C VAL A 161 -3.38 5.72 35.03
N LYS A 162 -3.42 7.04 35.02
CA LYS A 162 -3.20 7.92 36.18
C LYS A 162 -4.36 8.84 36.50
N TRP A 163 -5.07 9.34 35.48
CA TRP A 163 -6.22 10.20 35.67
C TRP A 163 -7.18 10.09 34.48
N VAL A 164 -8.41 10.51 34.70
CA VAL A 164 -9.44 10.63 33.67
C VAL A 164 -10.14 11.97 33.80
N VAL A 165 -10.26 12.71 32.69
CA VAL A 165 -11.12 13.87 32.58
C VAL A 165 -12.33 13.51 31.73
N LEU A 166 -13.53 13.87 32.21
CA LEU A 166 -14.76 13.75 31.44
C LEU A 166 -15.69 14.92 31.78
N LEU A 167 -15.66 15.93 30.91
CA LEU A 167 -16.44 17.17 31.04
C LEU A 167 -17.48 17.27 29.93
N LYS A 168 -18.69 17.65 30.28
CA LYS A 168 -19.74 18.13 29.40
C LYS A 168 -19.92 19.63 29.67
N ASP A 169 -19.46 20.48 28.76
CA ASP A 169 -19.33 21.92 28.93
C ASP A 169 -18.51 22.25 30.20
N ASP A 170 -19.14 22.68 31.28
CA ASP A 170 -18.55 23.00 32.59
C ASP A 170 -18.85 21.93 33.68
N GLN A 171 -19.54 20.84 33.33
CA GLN A 171 -20.00 19.83 34.30
C GLN A 171 -19.24 18.53 34.12
N VAL A 172 -18.78 17.95 35.22
CA VAL A 172 -18.20 16.62 35.25
C VAL A 172 -19.28 15.57 35.05
N ILE A 173 -19.11 14.66 34.08
CA ILE A 173 -19.90 13.44 33.97
C ILE A 173 -19.35 12.43 34.97
N GLU A 174 -20.15 12.06 35.96
CA GLU A 174 -19.77 11.05 36.96
C GLU A 174 -19.62 9.67 36.31
N ALA A 175 -18.39 9.17 36.23
CA ALA A 175 -18.06 7.90 35.63
C ALA A 175 -16.80 7.30 36.23
N THR A 176 -16.65 5.97 36.10
CA THR A 176 -15.38 5.26 36.33
C THR A 176 -14.95 4.62 35.03
N ILE A 177 -13.81 5.05 34.50
CA ILE A 177 -13.23 4.56 33.25
C ILE A 177 -11.82 4.07 33.54
N GLN A 178 -11.45 2.87 33.09
CA GLN A 178 -10.16 2.26 33.38
C GLN A 178 -9.82 2.24 34.89
N ASP A 179 -10.80 1.93 35.74
CA ASP A 179 -10.73 1.96 37.21
C ASP A 179 -10.38 3.35 37.82
N HIS A 180 -10.51 4.43 37.07
CA HIS A 180 -10.27 5.79 37.54
C HIS A 180 -11.57 6.59 37.50
N LYS A 181 -11.84 7.30 38.61
CA LYS A 181 -12.95 8.22 38.69
C LYS A 181 -12.72 9.43 37.80
N ALA A 182 -13.69 9.74 36.95
CA ALA A 182 -13.62 10.90 36.08
C ALA A 182 -13.72 12.22 36.88
N GLY A 183 -13.02 13.23 36.42
CA GLY A 183 -13.02 14.55 37.02
C GLY A 183 -12.77 15.64 35.96
N ASN A 184 -12.33 16.81 36.42
CA ASN A 184 -11.95 17.95 35.56
C ASN A 184 -10.49 18.39 35.79
N VAL A 185 -9.66 17.52 36.38
CA VAL A 185 -8.27 17.82 36.68
C VAL A 185 -7.37 17.08 35.69
N THR A 186 -6.53 17.84 34.98
CA THR A 186 -5.46 17.31 34.13
C THR A 186 -4.09 17.76 34.67
N TYR A 187 -3.00 17.34 34.01
CA TYR A 187 -1.64 17.64 34.43
C TYR A 187 -0.84 18.19 33.24
N GLY A 188 -0.04 19.20 33.50
CA GLY A 188 0.86 19.79 32.54
C GLY A 188 2.15 18.98 32.34
N HIS A 189 3.15 19.66 31.79
CA HIS A 189 4.49 19.10 31.60
C HIS A 189 5.14 18.80 32.95
N ARG A 190 5.69 17.60 33.10
CA ARG A 190 6.18 17.05 34.40
C ARG A 190 7.21 17.97 35.10
N PHE A 191 8.02 18.69 34.34
CA PHE A 191 9.06 19.57 34.87
C PHE A 191 8.73 21.05 34.80
N HIS A 192 8.08 21.52 33.72
CA HIS A 192 7.75 22.94 33.54
C HIS A 192 6.51 23.36 34.32
N ALA A 193 5.53 22.48 34.45
CA ALA A 193 4.26 22.73 35.11
C ALA A 193 3.76 21.46 35.82
N PRO A 194 4.43 21.05 36.95
CA PRO A 194 4.11 19.81 37.65
C PRO A 194 2.77 19.87 38.39
N GLU A 195 2.19 21.04 38.61
CA GLU A 195 0.95 21.22 39.35
C GLU A 195 -0.28 20.73 38.56
N ALA A 196 -1.32 20.36 39.31
CA ALA A 196 -2.60 19.98 38.73
C ALA A 196 -3.28 21.18 38.04
N VAL A 197 -3.87 20.95 36.90
CA VAL A 197 -4.60 21.93 36.09
C VAL A 197 -6.09 21.62 36.14
N THR A 198 -6.85 22.50 36.77
CA THR A 198 -8.33 22.37 36.80
C THR A 198 -8.93 23.03 35.56
N LEU A 199 -9.72 22.27 34.82
CA LEU A 199 -10.44 22.74 33.65
C LEU A 199 -11.83 23.25 34.09
N ALA A 200 -12.12 24.53 33.77
CA ALA A 200 -13.42 25.12 34.05
C ALA A 200 -14.45 24.72 32.97
N HIS A 201 -14.04 24.55 31.73
CA HIS A 201 -14.91 24.21 30.62
C HIS A 201 -14.18 23.29 29.61
N ALA A 202 -14.92 22.41 28.94
CA ALA A 202 -14.37 21.47 27.94
C ALA A 202 -13.58 22.16 26.79
N ASN A 203 -13.96 23.40 26.43
CA ASN A 203 -13.28 24.18 25.41
C ASN A 203 -11.94 24.76 25.85
N ASP A 204 -11.66 24.81 27.14
CA ASP A 204 -10.42 25.40 27.66
C ASP A 204 -9.20 24.48 27.53
N TYR A 205 -9.42 23.21 27.18
CA TYR A 205 -8.44 22.13 27.20
C TYR A 205 -7.11 22.46 26.55
N LEU A 206 -7.14 22.82 25.26
CA LEU A 206 -5.91 23.06 24.48
C LEU A 206 -5.14 24.29 25.04
N ALA A 207 -5.87 25.37 25.36
CA ALA A 207 -5.26 26.60 25.88
C ALA A 207 -4.68 26.39 27.29
N ALA A 208 -5.35 25.63 28.13
CA ALA A 208 -4.88 25.30 29.47
C ALA A 208 -3.62 24.42 29.44
N LEU A 209 -3.59 23.42 28.56
CA LEU A 209 -2.42 22.56 28.38
C LEU A 209 -1.23 23.30 27.77
N GLU A 210 -1.47 24.20 26.79
CA GLU A 210 -0.39 24.97 26.19
C GLU A 210 0.27 25.90 27.21
N LYS A 211 -0.51 26.54 28.11
CA LYS A 211 0.01 27.29 29.27
C LYS A 211 0.80 26.40 30.25
N ALA A 212 0.47 25.12 30.30
CA ALA A 212 1.14 24.13 31.11
C ALA A 212 2.23 23.34 30.33
N TYR A 213 2.74 23.92 29.24
CA TYR A 213 3.82 23.36 28.41
C TYR A 213 3.50 21.99 27.80
N VAL A 214 2.28 21.81 27.33
CA VAL A 214 1.86 20.62 26.57
C VAL A 214 1.09 21.03 25.31
N VAL A 215 1.64 20.69 24.15
CA VAL A 215 0.97 20.82 22.85
C VAL A 215 0.22 19.51 22.58
N ALA A 216 -1.05 19.40 23.00
CA ALA A 216 -1.82 18.17 22.89
C ALA A 216 -2.22 17.83 21.45
N ASN A 217 -2.42 18.85 20.58
CA ASN A 217 -2.69 18.64 19.17
C ASN A 217 -1.45 18.08 18.47
N PHE A 218 -1.55 16.87 17.95
CA PHE A 218 -0.44 16.14 17.35
C PHE A 218 0.11 16.85 16.11
N GLU A 219 -0.78 17.29 15.21
CA GLU A 219 -0.42 17.93 13.95
C GLU A 219 0.24 19.31 14.20
N LYS A 220 -0.27 20.08 15.17
CA LYS A 220 0.36 21.35 15.58
C LYS A 220 1.77 21.11 16.13
N ARG A 221 1.93 20.10 16.98
CA ARG A 221 3.23 19.73 17.55
C ARG A 221 4.20 19.28 16.47
N GLN A 222 3.75 18.47 15.51
CA GLN A 222 4.52 18.02 14.36
C GLN A 222 4.99 19.18 13.48
N ALA A 223 4.07 20.12 13.16
CA ALA A 223 4.39 21.31 12.38
C ALA A 223 5.42 22.20 13.10
N THR A 224 5.29 22.35 14.42
CA THR A 224 6.28 23.08 15.24
C THR A 224 7.67 22.44 15.17
N ILE A 225 7.76 21.12 15.22
CA ILE A 225 9.05 20.40 15.08
C ILE A 225 9.62 20.65 13.68
N GLN A 226 8.83 20.51 12.63
CA GLN A 226 9.28 20.74 11.25
C GLN A 226 9.81 22.16 11.03
N GLU A 227 9.11 23.16 11.55
CA GLU A 227 9.52 24.56 11.46
C GLU A 227 10.84 24.81 12.17
N GLN A 228 10.98 24.30 13.39
CA GLN A 228 12.23 24.45 14.17
C GLN A 228 13.41 23.73 13.50
N VAL A 229 13.19 22.50 13.03
CA VAL A 229 14.20 21.70 12.32
C VAL A 229 14.64 22.41 11.04
N LYS A 230 13.68 22.90 10.24
CA LYS A 230 13.98 23.65 9.02
C LYS A 230 14.81 24.89 9.32
N LYS A 231 14.42 25.70 10.30
CA LYS A 231 15.13 26.90 10.71
C LYS A 231 16.59 26.61 11.07
N LEU A 232 16.84 25.57 11.88
CA LEU A 232 18.19 25.20 12.31
C LEU A 232 19.05 24.64 11.15
N ALA A 233 18.42 23.98 10.17
CA ALA A 233 19.10 23.51 8.96
C ALA A 233 19.49 24.70 8.05
N ASP A 234 18.57 25.64 7.84
CA ASP A 234 18.79 26.84 7.03
C ASP A 234 19.96 27.70 7.56
N GLU A 235 20.16 27.76 8.89
CA GLU A 235 21.28 28.49 9.53
C GLU A 235 22.67 28.02 9.10
N VAL A 236 22.78 26.76 8.64
CA VAL A 236 24.05 26.16 8.16
C VAL A 236 24.00 25.83 6.66
N ASN A 237 23.06 26.42 5.94
CA ASN A 237 22.84 26.19 4.48
C ASN A 237 22.68 24.69 4.14
N ALA A 238 21.98 23.94 4.99
CA ALA A 238 21.74 22.51 4.84
C ALA A 238 20.24 22.20 4.73
N THR A 239 19.93 20.98 4.33
CA THR A 239 18.57 20.44 4.32
C THR A 239 18.49 19.29 5.32
N ALA A 240 17.46 19.27 6.15
CA ALA A 240 17.25 18.17 7.09
C ALA A 240 16.58 16.97 6.38
N ILE A 241 17.08 15.77 6.65
CA ILE A 241 16.42 14.51 6.28
C ILE A 241 15.34 14.23 7.31
N VAL A 242 14.07 14.38 6.92
CA VAL A 242 12.91 14.25 7.82
C VAL A 242 11.96 13.16 7.28
N PRO A 243 12.28 11.86 7.47
CA PRO A 243 11.37 10.78 7.14
C PRO A 243 10.06 10.91 7.93
N ALA A 244 8.94 10.60 7.31
CA ALA A 244 7.61 10.79 7.90
C ALA A 244 7.40 9.96 9.17
N ASP A 245 7.88 8.72 9.18
CA ASP A 245 7.83 7.80 10.32
C ASP A 245 8.71 8.26 11.49
N LEU A 246 9.93 8.77 11.21
CA LEU A 246 10.79 9.36 12.22
C LEU A 246 10.15 10.63 12.82
N LEU A 247 9.56 11.48 11.98
CA LEU A 247 8.87 12.68 12.44
C LEU A 247 7.67 12.34 13.31
N ASP A 248 6.86 11.36 12.93
CA ASP A 248 5.75 10.84 13.74
C ASP A 248 6.24 10.29 15.09
N GLU A 249 7.35 9.53 15.08
CA GLU A 249 7.94 8.98 16.30
C GLU A 249 8.50 10.09 17.23
N VAL A 250 9.25 11.06 16.70
CA VAL A 250 9.77 12.20 17.46
C VAL A 250 8.63 13.06 18.02
N THR A 251 7.59 13.32 17.22
CA THR A 251 6.38 14.04 17.68
C THR A 251 5.69 13.31 18.83
N SER A 252 5.77 11.97 18.84
CA SER A 252 5.19 11.12 19.88
C SER A 252 6.05 11.04 21.16
N LEU A 253 7.29 11.48 21.12
CA LEU A 253 8.22 11.45 22.26
C LEU A 253 8.17 12.71 23.12
N VAL A 254 7.66 13.82 22.60
CA VAL A 254 7.71 15.13 23.27
C VAL A 254 6.33 15.75 23.46
N GLU A 255 6.13 16.42 24.59
CA GLU A 255 4.95 17.25 24.88
C GLU A 255 5.17 18.71 24.51
N TRP A 256 6.41 19.19 24.68
CA TRP A 256 6.88 20.56 24.42
C TRP A 256 8.17 20.53 23.61
N PRO A 257 8.09 20.53 22.27
CA PRO A 257 9.25 20.33 21.42
C PRO A 257 10.19 21.53 21.40
N VAL A 258 11.47 21.28 21.63
CA VAL A 258 12.56 22.24 21.47
C VAL A 258 13.66 21.60 20.66
N ALA A 259 13.79 21.98 19.39
CA ALA A 259 14.84 21.47 18.52
C ALA A 259 16.19 22.15 18.82
N LEU A 260 17.25 21.38 18.87
CA LEU A 260 18.61 21.83 19.13
C LEU A 260 19.54 21.21 18.09
N ARG A 261 20.41 22.04 17.49
CA ARG A 261 21.46 21.56 16.57
C ARG A 261 22.71 21.21 17.36
N ALA A 262 23.24 20.04 17.10
CA ALA A 262 24.46 19.49 17.63
C ALA A 262 25.44 19.12 16.50
N THR A 263 26.69 18.81 16.85
CA THR A 263 27.77 18.52 15.91
C THR A 263 28.39 17.16 16.20
N PHE A 264 29.13 16.67 15.23
CA PHE A 264 30.07 15.56 15.41
C PHE A 264 31.36 15.83 14.61
N GLU A 265 32.39 15.08 14.88
CA GLU A 265 33.71 15.30 14.27
C GLU A 265 33.67 14.95 12.77
N GLU A 266 34.19 15.85 11.92
CA GLU A 266 34.19 15.72 10.44
C GLU A 266 34.88 14.44 9.95
N ARG A 267 35.83 13.88 10.73
CA ARG A 267 36.50 12.63 10.34
C ARG A 267 35.55 11.46 10.09
N TYR A 268 34.40 11.45 10.77
CA TYR A 268 33.39 10.40 10.54
C TYR A 268 32.74 10.47 9.17
N LEU A 269 32.77 11.61 8.47
CA LEU A 269 32.24 11.75 7.13
C LEU A 269 32.97 10.90 6.08
N ALA A 270 34.12 10.30 6.44
CA ALA A 270 34.80 9.30 5.62
C ALA A 270 34.10 7.92 5.62
N VAL A 271 33.25 7.66 6.60
CA VAL A 271 32.41 6.46 6.68
C VAL A 271 31.20 6.61 5.73
N PRO A 272 30.68 5.54 5.17
CA PRO A 272 29.43 5.60 4.39
C PRO A 272 28.35 6.39 5.12
N GLN A 273 27.85 7.46 4.50
CA GLN A 273 26.87 8.34 5.14
C GLN A 273 25.61 7.61 5.58
N GLU A 274 25.23 6.55 4.85
CA GLU A 274 24.08 5.73 5.16
C GLU A 274 24.23 5.05 6.55
N ALA A 275 25.44 4.61 6.91
CA ALA A 275 25.72 4.05 8.22
C ALA A 275 25.53 5.10 9.33
N LEU A 276 26.04 6.30 9.10
CA LEU A 276 25.93 7.39 10.07
C LEU A 276 24.47 7.86 10.22
N ILE A 277 23.75 7.99 9.10
CA ILE A 277 22.34 8.39 9.07
C ILE A 277 21.49 7.35 9.82
N THR A 278 21.64 6.07 9.50
CA THR A 278 20.92 5.00 10.18
C THR A 278 21.18 5.02 11.69
N THR A 279 22.46 5.10 12.08
CA THR A 279 22.83 5.19 13.49
C THR A 279 22.14 6.35 14.21
N MET A 280 22.13 7.52 13.62
CA MET A 280 21.54 8.71 14.23
C MET A 280 20.02 8.69 14.21
N GLN A 281 19.39 8.20 13.14
CA GLN A 281 17.92 8.18 13.01
C GLN A 281 17.28 7.03 13.77
N ASP A 282 17.77 5.80 13.60
CA ASP A 282 17.12 4.62 14.15
C ASP A 282 17.38 4.46 15.65
N ASN A 283 18.60 4.76 16.11
CA ASN A 283 18.97 4.58 17.50
C ASN A 283 18.68 5.82 18.36
N GLN A 284 18.95 7.01 17.84
CA GLN A 284 18.92 8.26 18.62
C GLN A 284 17.77 9.19 18.25
N LYS A 285 17.02 8.91 17.16
CA LYS A 285 15.91 9.72 16.69
C LYS A 285 16.29 11.16 16.29
N TYR A 286 17.51 11.32 15.78
CA TYR A 286 18.02 12.62 15.31
C TYR A 286 17.68 12.85 13.84
N PHE A 287 17.52 14.12 13.45
CA PHE A 287 17.43 14.53 12.05
C PHE A 287 18.81 14.90 11.53
N CYS A 288 19.28 14.18 10.52
CA CYS A 288 20.56 14.43 9.87
C CYS A 288 20.46 15.56 8.86
N LEU A 289 21.55 16.29 8.64
CA LEU A 289 21.62 17.40 7.70
C LEU A 289 22.49 17.04 6.49
N ILE A 290 22.01 17.39 5.28
CA ILE A 290 22.71 17.21 4.03
C ILE A 290 22.90 18.54 3.31
N ASN A 291 23.97 18.66 2.49
CA ASN A 291 24.17 19.80 1.61
C ASN A 291 23.33 19.66 0.30
N ALA A 292 23.49 20.63 -0.61
CA ALA A 292 22.78 20.66 -1.90
C ALA A 292 23.09 19.45 -2.80
N GLU A 293 24.26 18.83 -2.64
CA GLU A 293 24.70 17.64 -3.37
C GLU A 293 24.24 16.33 -2.70
N GLY A 294 23.42 16.38 -1.65
CA GLY A 294 22.94 15.21 -0.91
C GLY A 294 24.00 14.56 -0.01
N LYS A 295 25.10 15.25 0.30
CA LYS A 295 26.15 14.74 1.20
C LYS A 295 25.90 15.14 2.64
N LEU A 296 26.04 14.17 3.54
CA LEU A 296 25.91 14.37 4.98
C LEU A 296 26.86 15.48 5.46
N GLN A 297 26.33 16.36 6.32
CA GLN A 297 27.08 17.41 7.00
C GLN A 297 27.36 16.99 8.46
N PRO A 298 28.38 17.55 9.12
CA PRO A 298 28.75 17.16 10.47
C PRO A 298 27.81 17.76 11.54
N TYR A 299 26.51 17.75 11.24
CA TYR A 299 25.45 18.27 12.10
C TYR A 299 24.31 17.30 12.20
N PHE A 300 23.66 17.30 13.35
CA PHE A 300 22.37 16.66 13.54
C PHE A 300 21.45 17.53 14.41
N ILE A 301 20.16 17.28 14.35
CA ILE A 301 19.17 17.98 15.16
C ILE A 301 18.48 16.97 16.07
N THR A 302 18.52 17.23 17.35
CA THR A 302 17.74 16.52 18.37
C THR A 302 16.55 17.37 18.78
N VAL A 303 15.46 16.72 19.20
CA VAL A 303 14.28 17.42 19.74
C VAL A 303 14.15 17.07 21.22
N SER A 304 14.40 18.07 22.04
CA SER A 304 14.22 17.98 23.48
C SER A 304 12.76 18.14 23.86
N ASN A 305 12.34 17.46 24.93
CA ASN A 305 11.02 17.64 25.55
C ASN A 305 11.03 18.75 26.62
N ILE A 306 12.08 19.53 26.72
CA ILE A 306 12.24 20.56 27.74
C ILE A 306 12.86 21.81 27.14
N GLU A 307 12.34 22.96 27.50
CA GLU A 307 12.98 24.25 27.28
C GLU A 307 14.01 24.47 28.41
N SER A 308 15.26 24.10 28.13
CA SER A 308 16.34 24.14 29.12
C SER A 308 16.81 25.58 29.39
N LYS A 309 17.15 25.86 30.62
CA LYS A 309 17.84 27.10 31.00
C LYS A 309 19.29 27.17 30.48
N ASP A 310 19.87 25.98 30.18
CA ASP A 310 21.19 25.84 29.58
C ASP A 310 21.12 24.75 28.48
N PRO A 311 20.73 25.14 27.24
CA PRO A 311 20.66 24.21 26.12
C PRO A 311 22.01 23.53 25.79
N THR A 312 23.14 24.15 26.14
CA THR A 312 24.47 23.61 25.88
C THR A 312 24.65 22.23 26.51
N GLN A 313 24.12 22.03 27.73
CA GLN A 313 24.21 20.74 28.43
C GLN A 313 23.48 19.63 27.68
N ILE A 314 22.34 19.96 27.03
CA ILE A 314 21.58 18.99 26.21
C ILE A 314 22.38 18.67 24.94
N ILE A 315 22.91 19.69 24.26
CA ILE A 315 23.72 19.54 23.04
C ILE A 315 24.94 18.65 23.32
N GLU A 316 25.76 19.00 24.29
CA GLU A 316 26.95 18.24 24.70
C GLU A 316 26.59 16.80 25.11
N GLY A 317 25.48 16.62 25.83
CA GLY A 317 25.01 15.32 26.25
C GLY A 317 24.71 14.42 25.04
N ASN A 318 23.99 14.95 24.00
CA ASN A 318 23.70 14.22 22.78
C ASN A 318 24.95 13.98 21.92
N GLU A 319 25.87 14.93 21.81
CA GLU A 319 27.16 14.74 21.14
C GLU A 319 27.99 13.63 21.81
N LYS A 320 27.98 13.54 23.14
CA LYS A 320 28.65 12.46 23.89
C LYS A 320 28.00 11.08 23.61
N VAL A 321 26.69 11.02 23.40
CA VAL A 321 25.97 9.76 23.12
C VAL A 321 26.20 9.28 21.69
N VAL A 322 26.27 10.20 20.72
CA VAL A 322 26.42 9.81 19.31
C VAL A 322 27.86 9.40 18.98
N ARG A 323 28.85 10.03 19.57
CA ARG A 323 30.28 9.81 19.27
C ARG A 323 30.73 8.35 19.35
N PRO A 324 30.43 7.56 20.38
CA PRO A 324 30.81 6.14 20.42
C PRO A 324 30.21 5.35 19.27
N ARG A 325 28.95 5.63 18.88
CA ARG A 325 28.26 4.96 17.79
C ARG A 325 28.91 5.25 16.45
N LEU A 326 29.28 6.51 16.20
CA LEU A 326 29.98 6.88 14.96
C LEU A 326 31.42 6.30 14.94
N SER A 327 32.07 6.21 16.12
CA SER A 327 33.37 5.56 16.25
C SER A 327 33.30 4.04 15.97
N ASP A 328 32.25 3.37 16.39
CA ASP A 328 32.04 1.95 16.10
C ASP A 328 31.87 1.76 14.58
N ALA A 329 31.04 2.58 13.92
CA ALA A 329 30.85 2.54 12.46
C ALA A 329 32.18 2.80 11.71
N GLU A 330 32.96 3.80 12.13
CA GLU A 330 34.28 4.08 11.58
C GLU A 330 35.24 2.89 11.76
N PHE A 331 35.26 2.30 12.95
CA PHE A 331 36.10 1.15 13.26
C PHE A 331 35.79 -0.04 12.35
N PHE A 332 34.52 -0.43 12.21
CA PHE A 332 34.12 -1.53 11.35
C PHE A 332 34.45 -1.25 9.89
N PHE A 333 34.17 -0.03 9.42
CA PHE A 333 34.47 0.38 8.06
C PHE A 333 35.96 0.30 7.73
N LEU A 334 36.84 0.78 8.62
CA LEU A 334 38.28 0.70 8.44
C LEU A 334 38.84 -0.71 8.63
N GLN A 335 38.24 -1.51 9.52
CA GLN A 335 38.61 -2.90 9.70
C GLN A 335 38.33 -3.74 8.44
N ASP A 336 37.20 -3.51 7.82
CA ASP A 336 36.80 -4.21 6.59
C ASP A 336 37.75 -3.93 5.41
N GLN A 337 38.32 -2.73 5.33
CA GLN A 337 39.24 -2.33 4.27
C GLN A 337 40.63 -2.99 4.35
N LYS A 338 40.95 -3.67 5.45
CA LYS A 338 42.22 -4.39 5.59
C LYS A 338 42.34 -5.62 4.67
N GLN A 339 41.23 -6.07 4.13
CA GLN A 339 41.17 -7.21 3.21
C GLN A 339 40.35 -6.83 1.97
N PRO A 340 40.79 -7.24 0.79
CA PRO A 340 40.02 -7.03 -0.43
C PRO A 340 38.62 -7.64 -0.34
N LEU A 341 37.63 -6.99 -0.96
CA LEU A 341 36.23 -7.47 -0.99
C LEU A 341 36.15 -8.90 -1.56
N ALA A 342 36.91 -9.17 -2.63
CA ALA A 342 36.94 -10.48 -3.28
C ALA A 342 37.48 -11.62 -2.37
N SER A 343 38.28 -11.34 -1.36
CA SER A 343 38.78 -12.36 -0.42
C SER A 343 37.70 -12.94 0.48
N ARG A 344 36.56 -12.25 0.60
CA ARG A 344 35.42 -12.65 1.45
C ARG A 344 34.59 -13.81 0.87
N LYS A 345 34.88 -14.24 -0.36
CA LYS A 345 34.26 -15.41 -1.00
C LYS A 345 34.37 -16.69 -0.16
N GLU A 346 35.48 -16.84 0.58
CA GLU A 346 35.69 -18.02 1.44
C GLU A 346 34.68 -18.08 2.60
N LYS A 347 34.31 -16.94 3.14
CA LYS A 347 33.25 -16.87 4.16
C LYS A 347 31.87 -17.14 3.55
N LEU A 348 31.59 -16.68 2.34
CA LEU A 348 30.34 -16.97 1.61
C LEU A 348 30.16 -18.46 1.32
N ALA A 349 31.23 -19.19 1.09
CA ALA A 349 31.21 -20.65 0.90
C ALA A 349 30.75 -21.41 2.15
N ASN A 350 30.79 -20.79 3.33
CA ASN A 350 30.30 -21.36 4.59
C ASN A 350 28.88 -20.87 4.95
N MET A 351 28.28 -19.96 4.17
CA MET A 351 26.93 -19.43 4.40
C MET A 351 25.94 -20.18 3.51
N VAL A 352 25.07 -20.95 4.12
CA VAL A 352 24.03 -21.68 3.38
C VAL A 352 22.99 -20.69 2.82
N PHE A 353 22.80 -20.71 1.50
CA PHE A 353 21.67 -20.02 0.85
C PHE A 353 20.39 -20.83 1.05
N GLN A 354 20.41 -22.08 0.61
CA GLN A 354 19.33 -23.04 0.80
C GLN A 354 19.93 -24.45 0.76
N ALA A 355 19.49 -25.34 1.65
CA ALA A 355 20.14 -26.63 1.87
C ALA A 355 20.36 -27.51 0.60
N GLN A 356 19.42 -27.42 -0.36
CA GLN A 356 19.50 -28.16 -1.63
C GLN A 356 20.17 -27.37 -2.77
N LEU A 357 20.25 -26.03 -2.63
CA LEU A 357 20.80 -25.15 -3.67
C LEU A 357 22.22 -24.67 -3.37
N GLY A 358 22.78 -25.10 -2.22
CA GLY A 358 24.12 -24.79 -1.83
C GLY A 358 24.30 -23.50 -1.03
N THR A 359 25.50 -22.96 -1.08
CA THR A 359 25.96 -21.78 -0.33
C THR A 359 25.68 -20.48 -1.09
N LEU A 360 25.89 -19.33 -0.42
CA LEU A 360 25.86 -18.03 -1.07
C LEU A 360 26.95 -17.88 -2.13
N TRP A 361 28.10 -18.57 -1.96
CA TRP A 361 29.12 -18.58 -3.00
C TRP A 361 28.69 -19.38 -4.23
N ASP A 362 28.08 -20.56 -4.05
CA ASP A 362 27.49 -21.32 -5.16
C ASP A 362 26.47 -20.50 -5.94
N LYS A 363 25.62 -19.76 -5.20
CA LYS A 363 24.68 -18.81 -5.78
C LYS A 363 25.38 -17.69 -6.56
N SER A 364 26.45 -17.09 -6.03
CA SER A 364 27.21 -16.04 -6.72
C SER A 364 27.82 -16.54 -8.02
N ILE A 365 28.31 -17.78 -8.05
CA ILE A 365 28.84 -18.41 -9.28
C ILE A 365 27.72 -18.58 -10.33
N ARG A 366 26.53 -19.04 -9.92
CA ARG A 366 25.39 -19.16 -10.85
C ARG A 366 24.94 -17.82 -11.37
N ILE A 367 24.85 -16.80 -10.50
CA ILE A 367 24.51 -15.43 -10.89
C ILE A 367 25.53 -14.88 -11.87
N ALA A 368 26.84 -15.12 -11.68
CA ALA A 368 27.89 -14.65 -12.58
C ALA A 368 27.75 -15.24 -13.99
N LYS A 369 27.52 -16.54 -14.09
CA LYS A 369 27.27 -17.22 -15.38
C LYS A 369 26.01 -16.69 -16.06
N LEU A 370 24.94 -16.53 -15.29
CA LEU A 370 23.67 -16.02 -15.79
C LEU A 370 23.79 -14.55 -16.22
N ALA A 371 24.52 -13.71 -15.48
CA ALA A 371 24.77 -12.32 -15.82
C ALA A 371 25.52 -12.17 -17.14
N VAL A 372 26.54 -13.01 -17.38
CA VAL A 372 27.23 -13.05 -18.69
C VAL A 372 26.26 -13.42 -19.81
N ALA A 373 25.38 -14.42 -19.59
CA ALA A 373 24.39 -14.83 -20.58
C ALA A 373 23.32 -13.76 -20.85
N LEU A 374 22.97 -12.96 -19.84
CA LEU A 374 22.01 -11.87 -19.94
C LEU A 374 22.61 -10.58 -20.52
N SER A 375 23.93 -10.41 -20.52
CA SER A 375 24.61 -9.20 -20.97
C SER A 375 24.25 -8.75 -22.40
N PRO A 376 24.08 -9.64 -23.39
CA PRO A 376 23.62 -9.24 -24.72
C PRO A 376 22.20 -8.66 -24.73
N ILE A 377 21.34 -9.10 -23.82
CA ILE A 377 19.94 -8.66 -23.68
C ILE A 377 19.88 -7.28 -23.00
N THR A 378 20.67 -7.09 -21.94
CA THR A 378 20.65 -5.87 -21.13
C THR A 378 21.58 -4.78 -21.66
N GLY A 379 22.49 -5.15 -22.57
CA GLY A 379 23.53 -4.27 -23.10
C GLY A 379 24.66 -3.96 -22.12
N ALA A 380 24.85 -4.80 -21.08
CA ALA A 380 25.96 -4.71 -20.15
C ALA A 380 27.26 -5.26 -20.75
N ASN A 381 28.42 -4.85 -20.20
CA ASN A 381 29.68 -5.50 -20.50
C ASN A 381 29.74 -6.85 -19.78
N PRO A 382 29.96 -7.99 -20.48
CA PRO A 382 29.97 -9.32 -19.85
C PRO A 382 31.02 -9.47 -18.76
N ALA A 383 32.21 -8.89 -18.90
CA ALA A 383 33.27 -8.96 -17.91
C ALA A 383 32.93 -8.16 -16.64
N ASP A 384 32.31 -6.98 -16.79
CA ASP A 384 31.82 -6.20 -15.65
C ASP A 384 30.68 -6.90 -14.95
N ALA A 385 29.74 -7.50 -15.69
CA ALA A 385 28.62 -8.25 -15.14
C ALA A 385 29.10 -9.50 -14.35
N GLU A 386 30.05 -10.25 -14.87
CA GLU A 386 30.66 -11.39 -14.17
C GLU A 386 31.34 -10.94 -12.88
N LYS A 387 32.19 -9.91 -12.96
CA LYS A 387 32.92 -9.38 -11.81
C LYS A 387 31.99 -8.85 -10.75
N ALA A 388 31.02 -8.02 -11.13
CA ALA A 388 30.03 -7.50 -10.21
C ALA A 388 29.24 -8.62 -9.50
N ALA A 389 28.82 -9.66 -10.23
CA ALA A 389 28.09 -10.79 -9.67
C ALA A 389 28.91 -11.59 -8.63
N LEU A 390 30.22 -11.78 -8.89
CA LEU A 390 31.12 -12.46 -7.96
C LEU A 390 31.40 -11.65 -6.69
N LEU A 391 31.36 -10.31 -6.75
CA LEU A 391 31.55 -9.40 -5.64
C LEU A 391 30.26 -9.09 -4.88
N ALA A 392 29.11 -9.23 -5.53
CA ALA A 392 27.81 -8.71 -5.11
C ALA A 392 27.35 -9.12 -3.71
N LYS A 393 27.74 -10.29 -3.23
CA LYS A 393 27.36 -10.81 -1.91
C LYS A 393 28.50 -10.77 -0.88
N CYS A 394 29.70 -10.34 -1.29
CA CYS A 394 30.88 -10.39 -0.44
C CYS A 394 30.77 -9.50 0.81
N ASP A 395 30.08 -8.38 0.73
CA ASP A 395 29.86 -7.47 1.84
C ASP A 395 28.97 -8.02 2.96
N LEU A 396 28.17 -9.07 2.68
CA LEU A 396 27.36 -9.77 3.71
C LEU A 396 28.24 -10.37 4.83
N THR A 397 29.52 -10.56 4.59
CA THR A 397 30.48 -11.10 5.56
C THR A 397 31.40 -10.00 6.15
N SER A 398 31.11 -8.75 5.88
CA SER A 398 31.82 -7.60 6.47
C SER A 398 31.35 -7.34 7.90
N GLU A 399 32.23 -6.75 8.71
CA GLU A 399 31.87 -6.33 10.07
C GLU A 399 30.81 -5.22 10.05
N LEU A 400 30.93 -4.30 9.09
CA LEU A 400 29.97 -3.19 8.93
C LEU A 400 28.56 -3.68 8.63
N VAL A 401 28.38 -4.64 7.71
CA VAL A 401 27.06 -5.21 7.41
C VAL A 401 26.58 -6.15 8.53
N GLY A 402 27.51 -6.74 9.29
CA GLY A 402 27.17 -7.52 10.49
C GLY A 402 26.51 -6.66 11.56
N GLU A 403 26.98 -5.42 11.75
CA GLU A 403 26.39 -4.45 12.70
C GLU A 403 25.17 -3.71 12.09
N PHE A 404 25.25 -3.37 10.81
CA PHE A 404 24.22 -2.62 10.07
C PHE A 404 23.72 -3.43 8.88
N PRO A 405 22.79 -4.41 9.07
CA PRO A 405 22.33 -5.30 8.01
C PRO A 405 21.66 -4.59 6.81
N GLU A 406 21.08 -3.40 7.05
CA GLU A 406 20.47 -2.56 6.02
C GLU A 406 21.49 -1.98 5.03
N LEU A 407 22.80 -2.01 5.34
CA LEU A 407 23.88 -1.55 4.47
C LEU A 407 24.35 -2.63 3.48
N GLN A 408 23.73 -3.81 3.45
CA GLN A 408 24.04 -4.81 2.45
C GLN A 408 23.91 -4.24 1.03
N GLY A 409 24.94 -4.44 0.21
CA GLY A 409 25.06 -3.85 -1.12
C GLY A 409 25.65 -2.44 -1.10
N ILE A 410 25.24 -1.57 -0.17
CA ILE A 410 25.79 -0.22 0.00
C ILE A 410 27.25 -0.32 0.42
N ALA A 411 27.55 -1.09 1.47
CA ALA A 411 28.93 -1.31 1.93
C ALA A 411 29.82 -1.88 0.82
N GLY A 412 29.29 -2.86 0.07
CA GLY A 412 29.96 -3.42 -1.11
C GLY A 412 30.31 -2.38 -2.16
N THR A 413 29.39 -1.46 -2.46
CA THR A 413 29.61 -0.34 -3.38
C THR A 413 30.78 0.55 -2.92
N TYR A 414 30.80 0.94 -1.64
CA TYR A 414 31.90 1.75 -1.10
C TYR A 414 33.25 1.01 -1.15
N TYR A 415 33.30 -0.25 -0.75
CA TYR A 415 34.54 -1.04 -0.80
C TYR A 415 35.04 -1.23 -2.22
N ALA A 416 34.16 -1.55 -3.16
CA ALA A 416 34.53 -1.69 -4.58
C ALA A 416 35.10 -0.39 -5.16
N ARG A 417 34.50 0.77 -4.84
CA ARG A 417 35.02 2.07 -5.27
C ARG A 417 36.41 2.37 -4.67
N ILE A 418 36.61 2.07 -3.38
CA ILE A 418 37.90 2.26 -2.69
C ILE A 418 38.98 1.35 -3.30
N GLU A 419 38.61 0.13 -3.72
CA GLU A 419 39.51 -0.81 -4.38
C GLU A 419 39.77 -0.47 -5.87
N GLY A 420 39.16 0.60 -6.40
CA GLY A 420 39.38 1.09 -7.76
C GLY A 420 38.56 0.39 -8.82
N GLU A 421 37.46 -0.28 -8.46
CA GLU A 421 36.55 -0.83 -9.45
C GLU A 421 35.85 0.30 -10.23
N ASN A 422 35.53 0.01 -11.50
CA ASN A 422 34.81 0.98 -12.33
C ASN A 422 33.36 1.22 -11.80
N THR A 423 32.74 2.28 -12.28
CA THR A 423 31.40 2.69 -11.82
C THR A 423 30.34 1.61 -12.09
N GLU A 424 30.39 0.93 -13.27
CA GLU A 424 29.44 -0.12 -13.60
C GLU A 424 29.48 -1.28 -12.59
N VAL A 425 30.68 -1.71 -12.20
CA VAL A 425 30.88 -2.78 -11.22
C VAL A 425 30.51 -2.32 -9.82
N SER A 426 31.03 -1.18 -9.38
CA SER A 426 30.83 -0.72 -8.01
C SER A 426 29.37 -0.38 -7.69
N GLU A 427 28.68 0.36 -8.58
CA GLU A 427 27.25 0.68 -8.38
C GLU A 427 26.37 -0.57 -8.39
N ALA A 428 26.65 -1.53 -9.26
CA ALA A 428 25.89 -2.75 -9.39
C ALA A 428 25.78 -3.54 -8.08
N LEU A 429 26.79 -3.44 -7.18
CA LEU A 429 26.76 -4.15 -5.89
C LEU A 429 25.60 -3.69 -4.99
N GLY A 430 25.28 -2.42 -5.02
CA GLY A 430 24.08 -1.88 -4.34
C GLY A 430 22.81 -2.11 -5.13
N GLU A 431 22.88 -1.90 -6.45
CA GLU A 431 21.74 -1.95 -7.35
C GLU A 431 21.13 -3.34 -7.53
N GLN A 432 21.86 -4.42 -7.24
CA GLN A 432 21.35 -5.80 -7.32
C GLN A 432 20.07 -6.04 -6.49
N TYR A 433 19.88 -5.26 -5.45
CA TYR A 433 18.70 -5.38 -4.58
C TYR A 433 17.49 -4.58 -5.08
N LEU A 434 17.67 -3.72 -6.09
CA LEU A 434 16.59 -2.90 -6.63
C LEU A 434 15.76 -3.67 -7.68
N PRO A 435 14.44 -3.43 -7.74
CA PRO A 435 13.62 -2.70 -6.79
C PRO A 435 13.34 -3.52 -5.51
N LYS A 436 13.36 -2.90 -4.32
CA LYS A 436 13.13 -3.58 -3.02
C LYS A 436 11.63 -3.79 -2.73
N PHE A 437 10.78 -2.91 -3.25
CA PHE A 437 9.33 -2.91 -3.05
C PHE A 437 8.59 -2.35 -4.29
N ALA A 438 7.27 -2.41 -4.28
CA ALA A 438 6.45 -1.81 -5.33
C ALA A 438 6.67 -0.28 -5.38
N GLY A 439 6.92 0.28 -6.59
CA GLY A 439 7.20 1.70 -6.77
C GLY A 439 8.64 2.15 -6.44
N ASP A 440 9.52 1.25 -5.97
CA ASP A 440 10.93 1.57 -5.74
C ASP A 440 11.67 1.88 -7.06
N VAL A 441 12.81 2.56 -6.96
CA VAL A 441 13.67 2.87 -8.12
C VAL A 441 14.28 1.60 -8.72
N LEU A 442 14.63 1.67 -10.00
CA LEU A 442 15.37 0.61 -10.68
C LEU A 442 16.88 0.88 -10.68
N PRO A 443 17.72 -0.14 -10.93
CA PRO A 443 19.13 0.04 -11.21
C PRO A 443 19.34 1.09 -12.31
N LYS A 444 20.33 1.94 -12.14
CA LYS A 444 20.71 2.98 -13.13
C LYS A 444 21.73 2.47 -14.13
N THR A 445 22.57 1.52 -13.68
CA THR A 445 23.60 0.93 -14.54
C THR A 445 23.09 -0.31 -15.27
N LYS A 446 23.64 -0.59 -16.43
CA LYS A 446 23.32 -1.81 -17.19
C LYS A 446 23.79 -3.05 -16.45
N THR A 447 24.95 -2.98 -15.81
CA THR A 447 25.51 -4.06 -14.98
C THR A 447 24.60 -4.30 -13.76
N GLY A 448 24.13 -3.25 -13.08
CA GLY A 448 23.18 -3.35 -11.98
C GLY A 448 21.86 -4.00 -12.39
N THR A 449 21.28 -3.59 -13.52
CA THR A 449 20.08 -4.22 -14.10
C THR A 449 20.32 -5.71 -14.36
N THR A 450 21.47 -6.07 -14.92
CA THR A 450 21.82 -7.45 -15.26
C THR A 450 21.91 -8.35 -14.04
N ILE A 451 22.65 -7.93 -13.00
CA ILE A 451 22.80 -8.75 -11.80
C ILE A 451 21.54 -8.75 -10.93
N ALA A 452 20.77 -7.67 -10.93
CA ALA A 452 19.47 -7.64 -10.26
C ALA A 452 18.47 -8.63 -10.88
N LEU A 453 18.48 -8.74 -12.21
CA LEU A 453 17.68 -9.71 -12.94
C LEU A 453 18.19 -11.14 -12.70
N ALA A 454 19.51 -11.36 -12.77
CA ALA A 454 20.14 -12.64 -12.56
C ALA A 454 19.91 -13.21 -11.16
N ASP A 455 20.06 -12.39 -10.12
CA ASP A 455 19.84 -12.80 -8.72
C ASP A 455 18.39 -13.25 -8.46
N ARG A 456 17.42 -12.52 -9.01
CA ARG A 456 16.00 -12.85 -8.87
C ARG A 456 15.63 -14.11 -9.65
N LEU A 457 16.13 -14.25 -10.88
CA LEU A 457 15.87 -15.42 -11.71
C LEU A 457 16.51 -16.67 -11.08
N ASP A 458 17.77 -16.59 -10.61
CA ASP A 458 18.43 -17.69 -9.91
C ASP A 458 17.59 -18.15 -8.71
N THR A 459 17.20 -17.23 -7.84
CA THR A 459 16.38 -17.57 -6.67
C THR A 459 15.06 -18.21 -7.07
N LEU A 460 14.31 -17.59 -7.98
CA LEU A 460 12.99 -18.07 -8.39
C LEU A 460 13.06 -19.47 -9.00
N VAL A 461 13.91 -19.64 -9.98
CA VAL A 461 14.06 -20.91 -10.70
C VAL A 461 14.57 -22.02 -9.78
N GLY A 462 15.55 -21.72 -8.92
CA GLY A 462 16.07 -22.70 -7.96
C GLY A 462 15.03 -23.18 -6.96
N ILE A 463 14.26 -22.26 -6.38
CA ILE A 463 13.21 -22.59 -5.39
C ILE A 463 12.06 -23.37 -6.05
N PHE A 464 11.68 -23.04 -7.29
CA PHE A 464 10.73 -23.85 -8.07
C PHE A 464 11.30 -25.25 -8.37
N GLY A 465 12.58 -25.31 -8.76
CA GLY A 465 13.27 -26.57 -9.11
C GLY A 465 13.37 -27.57 -7.98
N ILE A 466 13.34 -27.12 -6.72
CA ILE A 466 13.29 -27.99 -5.54
C ILE A 466 11.88 -28.18 -4.98
N GLY A 467 10.85 -27.74 -5.70
CA GLY A 467 9.44 -27.93 -5.33
C GLY A 467 8.94 -27.07 -4.16
N GLN A 468 9.61 -25.95 -3.86
CA GLN A 468 9.24 -25.05 -2.76
C GLN A 468 8.56 -23.76 -3.25
N ALA A 469 7.74 -23.87 -4.28
CA ALA A 469 6.94 -22.76 -4.80
C ALA A 469 6.01 -22.15 -3.73
N PRO A 470 5.71 -20.83 -3.79
CA PRO A 470 4.81 -20.18 -2.85
C PRO A 470 3.41 -20.79 -2.85
N THR A 471 2.83 -21.02 -1.67
CA THR A 471 1.47 -21.56 -1.52
C THR A 471 0.62 -20.70 -0.60
N GLY A 472 -0.61 -20.36 -1.00
CA GLY A 472 -1.51 -19.52 -0.21
C GLY A 472 -0.83 -18.21 0.25
N SER A 473 -0.79 -17.94 1.55
CA SER A 473 -0.09 -16.79 2.13
C SER A 473 1.41 -17.02 2.40
N LYS A 474 1.91 -18.27 2.25
CA LYS A 474 3.31 -18.62 2.55
C LYS A 474 4.21 -18.32 1.36
N ASP A 475 5.17 -17.43 1.56
CA ASP A 475 6.19 -17.06 0.58
C ASP A 475 7.49 -16.67 1.31
N PRO A 476 8.22 -17.65 1.90
CA PRO A 476 9.39 -17.38 2.73
C PRO A 476 10.58 -16.79 1.95
N PHE A 477 10.60 -16.95 0.62
CA PHE A 477 11.65 -16.42 -0.25
C PHE A 477 11.21 -15.13 -0.98
N ALA A 478 10.04 -14.60 -0.67
CA ALA A 478 9.46 -13.39 -1.29
C ALA A 478 9.42 -13.46 -2.84
N LEU A 479 9.13 -14.64 -3.38
CA LEU A 479 9.15 -14.89 -4.84
C LEU A 479 8.08 -14.07 -5.58
N ARG A 480 6.94 -13.75 -4.93
CA ARG A 480 5.91 -12.90 -5.54
C ARG A 480 6.44 -11.48 -5.78
N ARG A 481 7.14 -10.92 -4.80
CA ARG A 481 7.80 -9.61 -4.92
C ARG A 481 8.94 -9.67 -5.94
N SER A 482 9.74 -10.73 -5.91
CA SER A 482 10.83 -10.96 -6.86
C SER A 482 10.30 -11.03 -8.30
N ALA A 483 9.19 -11.72 -8.55
CA ALA A 483 8.56 -11.83 -9.85
C ALA A 483 8.07 -10.47 -10.40
N ILE A 484 7.46 -9.63 -9.56
CA ILE A 484 7.09 -8.26 -9.95
C ILE A 484 8.35 -7.44 -10.27
N GLY A 485 9.42 -7.59 -9.49
CA GLY A 485 10.71 -6.97 -9.75
C GLY A 485 11.31 -7.39 -11.11
N ILE A 486 11.24 -8.67 -11.46
CA ILE A 486 11.67 -9.19 -12.77
C ILE A 486 10.87 -8.51 -13.90
N LEU A 487 9.55 -8.49 -13.81
CA LEU A 487 8.70 -7.85 -14.81
C LEU A 487 9.01 -6.36 -14.98
N ARG A 488 9.22 -5.64 -13.86
CA ARG A 488 9.61 -4.24 -13.89
C ARG A 488 10.95 -4.00 -14.56
N LEU A 489 11.96 -4.81 -14.22
CA LEU A 489 13.30 -4.74 -14.82
C LEU A 489 13.24 -4.94 -16.33
N ILE A 490 12.41 -5.87 -16.82
CA ILE A 490 12.24 -6.11 -18.25
C ILE A 490 11.52 -4.95 -18.93
N ILE A 491 10.38 -4.56 -18.41
CA ILE A 491 9.47 -3.58 -19.04
C ILE A 491 10.08 -2.17 -19.03
N GLU A 492 10.53 -1.72 -17.85
CA GLU A 492 10.99 -0.33 -17.67
C GLU A 492 12.39 -0.08 -18.28
N ASN A 493 13.17 -1.15 -18.51
CA ASN A 493 14.42 -1.07 -19.31
C ASN A 493 14.23 -1.46 -20.78
N GLU A 494 12.99 -1.65 -21.24
CA GLU A 494 12.64 -1.97 -22.63
C GLU A 494 13.38 -3.22 -23.18
N LEU A 495 13.56 -4.26 -22.35
CA LEU A 495 14.25 -5.48 -22.75
C LEU A 495 13.33 -6.35 -23.62
N ASP A 496 13.71 -6.56 -24.88
CA ASP A 496 12.95 -7.42 -25.81
C ASP A 496 13.37 -8.89 -25.63
N VAL A 497 12.79 -9.54 -24.64
CA VAL A 497 13.09 -10.93 -24.24
C VAL A 497 11.80 -11.63 -23.76
N THR A 498 11.74 -12.93 -23.92
CA THR A 498 10.63 -13.73 -23.42
C THR A 498 10.91 -14.23 -21.99
N ILE A 499 9.85 -14.44 -21.21
CA ILE A 499 9.96 -15.04 -19.87
C ILE A 499 10.59 -16.43 -19.96
N GLU A 500 10.19 -17.22 -20.94
CA GLU A 500 10.70 -18.57 -21.15
C GLU A 500 12.21 -18.59 -21.44
N GLU A 501 12.71 -17.67 -22.25
CA GLU A 501 14.14 -17.52 -22.53
C GLU A 501 14.94 -17.22 -21.25
N LEU A 502 14.46 -16.28 -20.41
CA LEU A 502 15.09 -15.94 -19.14
C LEU A 502 15.12 -17.14 -18.16
N VAL A 503 14.01 -17.86 -18.05
CA VAL A 503 13.93 -19.04 -17.20
C VAL A 503 14.86 -20.15 -17.70
N ASN A 504 14.96 -20.36 -19.02
CA ASN A 504 15.87 -21.33 -19.62
C ASN A 504 17.33 -20.99 -19.33
N LEU A 505 17.72 -19.71 -19.45
CA LEU A 505 19.09 -19.27 -19.12
C LEU A 505 19.41 -19.53 -17.64
N ALA A 506 18.48 -19.27 -16.74
CA ALA A 506 18.66 -19.52 -15.30
C ALA A 506 18.75 -21.02 -14.97
N LEU A 507 17.96 -21.86 -15.64
CA LEU A 507 17.99 -23.33 -15.46
C LEU A 507 19.35 -23.94 -15.80
N GLN A 508 20.07 -23.40 -16.79
CA GLN A 508 21.40 -23.88 -17.17
C GLN A 508 22.41 -23.83 -16.02
N GLY A 509 22.24 -22.87 -15.09
CA GLY A 509 23.10 -22.74 -13.91
C GLY A 509 22.93 -23.85 -12.88
N TYR A 510 21.80 -24.55 -12.89
CA TYR A 510 21.45 -25.56 -11.89
C TYR A 510 21.84 -26.99 -12.28
N GLY A 511 21.98 -27.28 -13.58
CA GLY A 511 22.33 -28.64 -14.04
C GLY A 511 21.45 -29.70 -13.37
N ASP A 512 22.11 -30.77 -12.83
CA ASP A 512 21.44 -31.90 -12.18
C ASP A 512 20.80 -31.58 -10.80
N ILE A 513 21.03 -30.39 -10.26
CA ILE A 513 20.39 -29.95 -8.98
C ILE A 513 18.88 -29.88 -9.18
N VAL A 514 18.44 -29.30 -10.30
CA VAL A 514 17.05 -29.32 -10.73
C VAL A 514 16.80 -30.53 -11.61
N LYS A 515 16.01 -31.47 -11.13
CA LYS A 515 15.84 -32.77 -11.80
C LYS A 515 14.85 -32.75 -12.95
N ASP A 516 13.83 -31.91 -12.88
CA ASP A 516 12.78 -31.79 -13.90
C ASP A 516 12.78 -30.36 -14.44
N HIS A 517 13.62 -30.13 -15.43
CA HIS A 517 13.77 -28.82 -16.08
C HIS A 517 12.48 -28.36 -16.81
N ASP A 518 11.76 -29.30 -17.46
CA ASP A 518 10.56 -28.94 -18.22
C ASP A 518 9.43 -28.52 -17.31
N LYS A 519 9.20 -29.27 -16.24
CA LYS A 519 8.20 -28.89 -15.22
C LYS A 519 8.56 -27.58 -14.54
N THR A 520 9.81 -27.41 -14.13
CA THR A 520 10.29 -26.20 -13.46
C THR A 520 10.12 -24.97 -14.36
N ARG A 521 10.45 -25.11 -15.66
CA ARG A 521 10.23 -24.06 -16.67
C ARG A 521 8.77 -23.68 -16.76
N ALA A 522 7.89 -24.66 -16.95
CA ALA A 522 6.46 -24.42 -17.08
C ALA A 522 5.87 -23.71 -15.84
N ASP A 523 6.21 -24.20 -14.65
CA ASP A 523 5.73 -23.65 -13.39
C ASP A 523 6.27 -22.23 -13.14
N ALA A 524 7.55 -21.97 -13.40
CA ALA A 524 8.16 -20.64 -13.23
C ALA A 524 7.62 -19.62 -14.24
N VAL A 525 7.44 -20.00 -15.50
CA VAL A 525 6.84 -19.13 -16.52
C VAL A 525 5.40 -18.78 -16.14
N ALA A 526 4.57 -19.78 -15.80
CA ALA A 526 3.20 -19.56 -15.38
C ALA A 526 3.11 -18.68 -14.13
N PHE A 527 4.03 -18.83 -13.19
CA PHE A 527 4.08 -18.01 -11.99
C PHE A 527 4.40 -16.55 -12.30
N LEU A 528 5.37 -16.28 -13.19
CA LEU A 528 5.72 -14.94 -13.62
C LEU A 528 4.57 -14.28 -14.39
N GLU A 529 3.98 -14.98 -15.36
CA GLU A 529 2.83 -14.50 -16.12
C GLU A 529 1.62 -14.21 -15.20
N GLY A 530 1.40 -15.02 -14.18
CA GLY A 530 0.36 -14.80 -13.17
C GLY A 530 0.54 -13.51 -12.33
N ARG A 531 1.70 -12.84 -12.41
CA ARG A 531 1.93 -11.57 -11.69
C ARG A 531 1.51 -10.33 -12.50
N TYR A 532 1.20 -10.46 -13.78
CA TYR A 532 0.69 -9.33 -14.57
C TYR A 532 -0.52 -8.66 -13.91
N ARG A 533 -1.48 -9.47 -13.45
CA ARG A 533 -2.67 -8.95 -12.80
C ARG A 533 -2.33 -8.04 -11.61
N ALA A 534 -1.51 -8.52 -10.68
CA ALA A 534 -1.12 -7.74 -9.50
C ALA A 534 -0.37 -6.44 -9.87
N LYS A 535 0.53 -6.50 -10.88
CA LYS A 535 1.26 -5.31 -11.35
C LYS A 535 0.33 -4.22 -11.88
N TYR A 536 -0.67 -4.58 -12.65
CA TYR A 536 -1.52 -3.60 -13.33
C TYR A 536 -2.75 -3.17 -12.50
N GLU A 537 -3.24 -4.01 -11.58
CA GLU A 537 -4.27 -3.61 -10.61
C GLU A 537 -3.78 -2.46 -9.72
N ASP A 538 -2.54 -2.50 -9.27
CA ASP A 538 -1.91 -1.40 -8.51
C ASP A 538 -1.82 -0.09 -9.33
N GLN A 539 -1.82 -0.18 -10.66
CA GLN A 539 -1.81 0.97 -11.58
C GLN A 539 -3.23 1.42 -11.98
N GLY A 540 -4.27 0.78 -11.47
CA GLY A 540 -5.67 1.11 -11.76
C GLY A 540 -6.13 0.65 -13.15
N VAL A 541 -5.42 -0.28 -13.80
CA VAL A 541 -5.82 -0.86 -15.09
C VAL A 541 -6.98 -1.83 -14.87
N ALA A 542 -8.03 -1.69 -15.65
CA ALA A 542 -9.21 -2.53 -15.54
C ALA A 542 -8.96 -3.99 -15.97
N VAL A 543 -9.63 -4.92 -15.32
CA VAL A 543 -9.42 -6.38 -15.51
C VAL A 543 -9.73 -6.81 -16.95
N ASP A 544 -10.72 -6.23 -17.59
CA ASP A 544 -11.10 -6.54 -18.98
C ASP A 544 -10.01 -6.15 -19.99
N VAL A 545 -9.25 -5.08 -19.72
CA VAL A 545 -8.07 -4.69 -20.51
C VAL A 545 -7.01 -5.79 -20.47
N LEU A 546 -6.72 -6.30 -19.26
CA LEU A 546 -5.75 -7.39 -19.10
C LEU A 546 -6.21 -8.67 -19.82
N GLN A 547 -7.50 -9.01 -19.69
CA GLN A 547 -8.09 -10.18 -20.35
C GLN A 547 -8.01 -10.08 -21.87
N ALA A 548 -8.26 -8.88 -22.43
CA ALA A 548 -8.17 -8.64 -23.86
C ALA A 548 -6.75 -8.91 -24.43
N VAL A 549 -5.72 -8.56 -23.67
CA VAL A 549 -4.31 -8.81 -24.05
C VAL A 549 -3.89 -10.25 -23.77
N GLN A 550 -4.28 -10.81 -22.62
CA GLN A 550 -3.95 -12.19 -22.24
C GLN A 550 -4.54 -13.21 -23.22
N ALA A 551 -5.67 -12.91 -23.87
CA ALA A 551 -6.28 -13.77 -24.88
C ALA A 551 -5.34 -14.08 -26.07
N LEU A 552 -4.36 -13.21 -26.34
CA LEU A 552 -3.35 -13.40 -27.40
C LEU A 552 -2.08 -14.08 -26.91
N ALA A 553 -1.93 -14.28 -25.58
CA ALA A 553 -0.76 -14.88 -24.93
C ALA A 553 0.60 -14.33 -25.41
N PRO A 554 0.83 -12.97 -25.36
CA PRO A 554 2.12 -12.40 -25.73
C PRO A 554 3.25 -13.00 -24.88
N LYS A 555 4.36 -13.38 -25.49
CA LYS A 555 5.46 -14.07 -24.80
C LYS A 555 6.44 -13.13 -24.11
N SER A 556 6.57 -11.89 -24.60
CA SER A 556 7.47 -10.87 -24.04
C SER A 556 6.71 -9.97 -23.07
N PRO A 557 7.21 -9.72 -21.85
CA PRO A 557 6.62 -8.75 -20.92
C PRO A 557 6.55 -7.33 -21.49
N LEU A 558 7.54 -6.92 -22.26
CA LEU A 558 7.55 -5.62 -22.93
C LEU A 558 6.43 -5.52 -23.97
N ASP A 559 6.24 -6.56 -24.78
CA ASP A 559 5.16 -6.60 -25.76
C ASP A 559 3.79 -6.62 -25.07
N PHE A 560 3.66 -7.37 -23.97
CA PHE A 560 2.45 -7.39 -23.14
C PHE A 560 2.13 -5.98 -22.61
N ASP A 561 3.13 -5.28 -22.07
CA ASP A 561 2.97 -3.93 -21.52
C ASP A 561 2.52 -2.92 -22.58
N LYS A 562 3.17 -2.92 -23.74
CA LYS A 562 2.79 -2.05 -24.87
C LYS A 562 1.34 -2.26 -25.31
N ARG A 563 0.88 -3.52 -25.35
CA ARG A 563 -0.51 -3.86 -25.69
C ARG A 563 -1.49 -3.41 -24.60
N VAL A 564 -1.17 -3.63 -23.33
CA VAL A 564 -2.00 -3.17 -22.19
C VAL A 564 -2.18 -1.66 -22.23
N ASN A 565 -1.08 -0.91 -22.41
CA ASN A 565 -1.12 0.54 -22.49
C ASN A 565 -1.96 1.02 -23.69
N ALA A 566 -1.84 0.37 -24.83
CA ALA A 566 -2.62 0.68 -26.04
C ALA A 566 -4.13 0.42 -25.85
N VAL A 567 -4.49 -0.73 -25.26
CA VAL A 567 -5.89 -1.07 -25.00
C VAL A 567 -6.48 -0.17 -23.93
N ASN A 568 -5.71 0.15 -22.88
CA ASN A 568 -6.15 1.07 -21.84
C ASN A 568 -6.40 2.49 -22.40
N HIS A 569 -5.55 2.97 -23.30
CA HIS A 569 -5.77 4.21 -24.04
C HIS A 569 -6.99 4.12 -24.96
N PHE A 570 -7.09 3.05 -25.76
CA PHE A 570 -8.22 2.83 -26.68
C PHE A 570 -9.55 2.90 -25.93
N ARG A 571 -9.64 2.33 -24.74
CA ARG A 571 -10.85 2.34 -23.90
C ARG A 571 -11.34 3.76 -23.55
N THR A 572 -10.47 4.76 -23.58
CA THR A 572 -10.83 6.17 -23.32
C THR A 572 -11.43 6.88 -24.56
N LEU A 573 -11.35 6.25 -25.74
CA LEU A 573 -11.88 6.83 -26.98
C LEU A 573 -13.41 6.72 -27.02
N PRO A 574 -14.11 7.74 -27.58
CA PRO A 574 -15.56 7.71 -27.70
C PRO A 574 -16.09 6.52 -28.53
N GLU A 575 -15.28 5.99 -29.43
CA GLU A 575 -15.59 4.88 -30.35
C GLU A 575 -15.44 3.50 -29.68
N ALA A 576 -14.72 3.41 -28.57
CA ALA A 576 -14.27 2.14 -27.99
C ALA A 576 -15.42 1.18 -27.66
N ALA A 577 -16.47 1.65 -27.00
CA ALA A 577 -17.61 0.81 -26.63
C ALA A 577 -18.33 0.22 -27.84
N ALA A 578 -18.56 1.02 -28.88
CA ALA A 578 -19.20 0.59 -30.12
C ALA A 578 -18.32 -0.43 -30.86
N LEU A 579 -17.02 -0.17 -30.96
CA LEU A 579 -16.08 -1.08 -31.63
C LEU A 579 -15.89 -2.40 -30.87
N ALA A 580 -15.88 -2.37 -29.53
CA ALA A 580 -15.87 -3.58 -28.72
C ALA A 580 -17.11 -4.44 -28.96
N ALA A 581 -18.31 -3.83 -28.96
CA ALA A 581 -19.55 -4.51 -29.25
C ALA A 581 -19.58 -5.09 -30.68
N ALA A 582 -19.10 -4.33 -31.66
CA ALA A 582 -19.00 -4.78 -33.05
C ALA A 582 -18.02 -5.96 -33.19
N ASN A 583 -16.82 -5.88 -32.58
CA ASN A 583 -15.86 -6.98 -32.56
C ASN A 583 -16.43 -8.24 -31.88
N LYS A 584 -17.22 -8.08 -30.82
CA LYS A 584 -17.90 -9.19 -30.15
C LYS A 584 -18.92 -9.84 -31.09
N ARG A 585 -19.67 -9.04 -31.84
CA ARG A 585 -20.61 -9.56 -32.87
C ARG A 585 -19.89 -10.31 -33.97
N VAL A 586 -18.78 -9.76 -34.48
CA VAL A 586 -17.92 -10.42 -35.48
C VAL A 586 -17.38 -11.75 -34.92
N ALA A 587 -16.84 -11.76 -33.70
CA ALA A 587 -16.34 -12.96 -33.05
C ALA A 587 -17.41 -14.05 -32.97
N ASN A 588 -18.63 -13.70 -32.56
CA ASN A 588 -19.74 -14.63 -32.45
C ASN A 588 -20.18 -15.19 -33.81
N ILE A 589 -20.14 -14.38 -34.87
CA ILE A 589 -20.47 -14.83 -36.24
C ILE A 589 -19.41 -15.83 -36.72
N LEU A 590 -18.13 -15.46 -36.63
CA LEU A 590 -17.02 -16.30 -37.08
C LEU A 590 -16.83 -17.59 -36.25
N ALA A 591 -17.28 -17.59 -34.99
CA ALA A 591 -17.27 -18.80 -34.14
C ALA A 591 -18.36 -19.81 -34.59
N LYS A 592 -19.49 -19.34 -35.15
CA LYS A 592 -20.53 -20.21 -35.65
C LYS A 592 -20.23 -20.74 -37.04
N GLU A 593 -19.62 -19.92 -37.86
CA GLU A 593 -19.25 -20.26 -39.23
C GLU A 593 -17.95 -19.56 -39.61
N ALA A 594 -16.87 -20.34 -39.76
CA ALA A 594 -15.57 -19.82 -40.09
C ALA A 594 -15.53 -19.21 -41.50
N ALA A 595 -14.78 -18.14 -41.65
CA ALA A 595 -14.55 -17.55 -42.97
C ALA A 595 -13.83 -18.57 -43.88
N PRO A 596 -14.28 -18.78 -45.11
CA PRO A 596 -13.53 -19.59 -46.07
C PRO A 596 -12.17 -18.97 -46.41
N GLU A 597 -11.22 -19.81 -46.78
CA GLU A 597 -9.91 -19.35 -47.24
C GLU A 597 -10.03 -18.42 -48.47
N GLY A 598 -9.10 -17.47 -48.59
CA GLY A 598 -9.02 -16.53 -49.69
C GLY A 598 -9.26 -15.07 -49.32
N SER A 599 -9.07 -14.19 -50.27
CA SER A 599 -9.32 -12.75 -50.15
C SER A 599 -10.78 -12.39 -50.43
N VAL A 600 -11.17 -11.19 -50.00
CA VAL A 600 -12.45 -10.59 -50.39
C VAL A 600 -12.45 -10.37 -51.90
N VAL A 601 -13.53 -10.83 -52.55
CA VAL A 601 -13.73 -10.66 -54.00
C VAL A 601 -14.56 -9.40 -54.21
N GLU A 602 -13.99 -8.39 -54.82
CA GLU A 602 -14.60 -7.07 -54.96
C GLU A 602 -15.90 -7.12 -55.80
N ALA A 603 -15.96 -7.99 -56.82
CA ALA A 603 -17.13 -8.19 -57.65
C ALA A 603 -18.36 -8.75 -56.86
N ASN A 604 -18.12 -9.35 -55.71
CA ASN A 604 -19.17 -9.92 -54.85
C ASN A 604 -19.56 -8.95 -53.71
N LEU A 605 -19.14 -7.69 -53.76
CA LEU A 605 -19.60 -6.63 -52.86
C LEU A 605 -20.84 -5.98 -53.47
N VAL A 606 -22.02 -6.32 -53.01
CA VAL A 606 -23.29 -5.89 -53.58
C VAL A 606 -23.82 -4.63 -52.92
N GLU A 607 -23.89 -4.65 -51.59
CA GLU A 607 -24.43 -3.55 -50.82
C GLU A 607 -23.42 -2.38 -50.68
N ASP A 608 -23.91 -1.14 -50.67
CA ASP A 608 -23.04 0.03 -50.52
C ASP A 608 -22.24 0.04 -49.21
N ALA A 609 -22.83 -0.48 -48.14
CA ALA A 609 -22.14 -0.60 -46.84
C ALA A 609 -21.00 -1.64 -46.86
N GLU A 610 -21.10 -2.72 -47.67
CA GLU A 610 -19.99 -3.68 -47.87
C GLU A 610 -18.83 -3.02 -48.61
N LYS A 611 -19.16 -2.29 -49.71
CA LYS A 611 -18.17 -1.54 -50.49
C LYS A 611 -17.45 -0.47 -49.65
N ALA A 612 -18.22 0.26 -48.84
CA ALA A 612 -17.69 1.29 -47.97
C ALA A 612 -16.74 0.70 -46.89
N LEU A 613 -17.13 -0.38 -46.22
CA LEU A 613 -16.30 -1.06 -45.23
C LEU A 613 -15.00 -1.62 -45.87
N PHE A 614 -15.15 -2.26 -47.05
CA PHE A 614 -13.98 -2.80 -47.76
C PHE A 614 -13.03 -1.70 -48.20
N ALA A 615 -13.52 -0.60 -48.78
CA ALA A 615 -12.70 0.54 -49.17
C ALA A 615 -11.93 1.17 -47.99
N GLU A 616 -12.62 1.31 -46.85
CA GLU A 616 -11.99 1.83 -45.64
C GLU A 616 -10.90 0.87 -45.10
N LEU A 617 -11.16 -0.43 -45.12
CA LEU A 617 -10.13 -1.44 -44.74
C LEU A 617 -8.93 -1.39 -45.69
N GLN A 618 -9.12 -1.21 -46.98
CA GLN A 618 -8.02 -1.04 -47.97
C GLN A 618 -7.21 0.23 -47.69
N THR A 619 -7.82 1.28 -47.15
CA THR A 619 -7.15 2.55 -46.80
C THR A 619 -6.42 2.45 -45.48
N VAL A 620 -7.01 1.81 -44.45
CA VAL A 620 -6.47 1.77 -43.08
C VAL A 620 -5.40 0.70 -42.94
N THR A 621 -5.52 -0.47 -43.61
CA THR A 621 -4.58 -1.58 -43.46
C THR A 621 -3.11 -1.18 -43.76
N PRO A 622 -2.78 -0.49 -44.90
CA PRO A 622 -1.40 -0.08 -45.18
C PRO A 622 -0.80 0.93 -44.19
N VAL A 623 -1.67 1.63 -43.43
CA VAL A 623 -1.26 2.57 -42.38
C VAL A 623 -1.01 1.85 -41.06
N VAL A 624 -1.82 0.85 -40.77
CA VAL A 624 -1.79 0.11 -39.48
C VAL A 624 -0.70 -0.96 -39.48
N GLU A 625 -0.47 -1.67 -40.57
CA GLU A 625 0.55 -2.75 -40.63
C GLU A 625 1.97 -2.27 -40.23
N PRO A 626 2.49 -1.15 -40.71
CA PRO A 626 3.78 -0.66 -40.25
C PRO A 626 3.82 -0.31 -38.77
N LEU A 627 2.71 0.20 -38.19
CA LEU A 627 2.58 0.49 -36.77
C LEU A 627 2.62 -0.78 -35.94
N LEU A 628 1.93 -1.82 -36.38
CA LEU A 628 1.95 -3.15 -35.75
C LEU A 628 3.35 -3.77 -35.79
N ALA A 629 4.04 -3.66 -36.93
CA ALA A 629 5.41 -4.13 -37.08
C ALA A 629 6.40 -3.38 -36.15
N ALA A 630 6.15 -2.08 -35.95
CA ALA A 630 6.92 -1.26 -35.01
C ALA A 630 6.48 -1.45 -33.53
N LYS A 631 5.49 -2.29 -33.24
CA LYS A 631 4.87 -2.47 -31.91
C LYS A 631 4.30 -1.15 -31.33
N ASP A 632 3.90 -0.21 -32.20
CA ASP A 632 3.16 1.01 -31.82
C ASP A 632 1.65 0.73 -31.84
N TYR A 633 1.23 -0.06 -30.88
CA TYR A 633 -0.15 -0.52 -30.75
C TYR A 633 -1.13 0.61 -30.44
N THR A 634 -0.67 1.65 -29.76
CA THR A 634 -1.52 2.81 -29.42
C THR A 634 -1.91 3.59 -30.67
N ALA A 635 -0.95 3.87 -31.55
CA ALA A 635 -1.21 4.52 -32.82
C ALA A 635 -2.06 3.62 -33.73
N ALA A 636 -1.80 2.30 -33.74
CA ALA A 636 -2.56 1.33 -34.52
C ALA A 636 -4.03 1.32 -34.13
N LEU A 637 -4.36 1.15 -32.83
CA LEU A 637 -5.75 1.17 -32.35
C LEU A 637 -6.43 2.53 -32.57
N SER A 638 -5.70 3.63 -32.44
CA SER A 638 -6.24 4.97 -32.72
C SER A 638 -6.62 5.14 -34.19
N LYS A 639 -5.88 4.54 -35.12
CA LYS A 639 -6.24 4.52 -36.55
C LYS A 639 -7.44 3.61 -36.82
N LEU A 640 -7.49 2.45 -36.17
CA LEU A 640 -8.62 1.52 -36.29
C LEU A 640 -9.94 2.09 -35.72
N ALA A 641 -9.88 3.09 -34.85
CA ALA A 641 -11.08 3.77 -34.32
C ALA A 641 -11.91 4.44 -35.43
N ALA A 642 -11.31 4.83 -36.55
CA ALA A 642 -12.01 5.39 -37.73
C ALA A 642 -12.96 4.41 -38.38
N LEU A 643 -12.79 3.09 -38.19
CA LEU A 643 -13.64 2.04 -38.74
C LEU A 643 -15.03 1.96 -38.10
N ARG A 644 -15.30 2.70 -37.01
CA ARG A 644 -16.58 2.64 -36.31
C ARG A 644 -17.77 2.89 -37.23
N ALA A 645 -17.80 4.02 -37.93
CA ALA A 645 -18.93 4.39 -38.78
C ALA A 645 -19.18 3.40 -39.93
N PRO A 646 -18.16 2.95 -40.70
CA PRO A 646 -18.34 1.91 -41.70
C PRO A 646 -18.82 0.56 -41.13
N ILE A 647 -18.37 0.18 -39.96
CA ILE A 647 -18.78 -1.07 -39.29
C ILE A 647 -20.23 -0.99 -38.82
N ASP A 648 -20.66 0.12 -38.23
CA ASP A 648 -22.06 0.32 -37.82
C ASP A 648 -22.98 0.27 -39.04
N ALA A 649 -22.65 0.98 -40.13
CA ALA A 649 -23.41 0.95 -41.37
C ALA A 649 -23.48 -0.44 -41.99
N PHE A 650 -22.40 -1.22 -41.95
CA PHE A 650 -22.38 -2.59 -42.43
C PHE A 650 -23.37 -3.48 -41.65
N PHE A 651 -23.37 -3.42 -40.35
CA PHE A 651 -24.25 -4.24 -39.52
C PHE A 651 -25.72 -3.82 -39.58
N ASP A 652 -25.98 -2.55 -39.89
CA ASP A 652 -27.36 -2.04 -40.08
C ASP A 652 -27.95 -2.40 -41.46
N GLY A 653 -27.07 -2.45 -42.49
CA GLY A 653 -27.53 -2.62 -43.88
C GLY A 653 -27.26 -3.98 -44.51
N VAL A 654 -26.43 -4.85 -43.91
CA VAL A 654 -25.97 -6.09 -44.54
C VAL A 654 -26.36 -7.34 -43.73
N MET A 655 -27.07 -8.23 -44.39
CA MET A 655 -27.39 -9.57 -43.85
C MET A 655 -26.21 -10.51 -44.09
N VAL A 656 -25.31 -10.68 -43.10
CA VAL A 656 -24.08 -11.50 -43.22
C VAL A 656 -24.38 -12.92 -43.67
N MET A 657 -25.39 -13.56 -43.09
CA MET A 657 -25.82 -14.92 -43.37
C MET A 657 -26.81 -14.94 -44.53
N ALA A 658 -26.35 -14.49 -45.71
CA ALA A 658 -27.15 -14.51 -46.93
C ALA A 658 -27.45 -15.94 -47.43
N ASP A 659 -28.55 -16.10 -48.17
CA ASP A 659 -28.89 -17.38 -48.82
C ASP A 659 -27.92 -17.73 -49.95
N ASP A 660 -27.36 -16.72 -50.63
CA ASP A 660 -26.35 -16.91 -51.63
C ASP A 660 -24.99 -17.25 -50.95
N ALA A 661 -24.44 -18.41 -51.33
CA ALA A 661 -23.25 -18.96 -50.72
C ALA A 661 -21.98 -18.11 -51.02
N ASP A 662 -21.90 -17.49 -52.20
CA ASP A 662 -20.75 -16.68 -52.60
C ASP A 662 -20.75 -15.32 -51.89
N LEU A 663 -21.90 -14.70 -51.77
CA LEU A 663 -22.08 -13.48 -51.00
C LEU A 663 -21.79 -13.70 -49.53
N LYS A 664 -22.32 -14.76 -48.94
CA LYS A 664 -22.07 -15.16 -47.55
C LYS A 664 -20.57 -15.38 -47.30
N ALA A 665 -19.90 -16.17 -48.14
CA ALA A 665 -18.47 -16.43 -48.04
C ALA A 665 -17.65 -15.14 -48.10
N ASN A 666 -18.01 -14.22 -49.00
CA ASN A 666 -17.33 -12.95 -49.15
C ASN A 666 -17.52 -12.03 -47.93
N ARG A 667 -18.71 -11.98 -47.35
CA ARG A 667 -19.01 -11.24 -46.10
C ARG A 667 -18.27 -11.77 -44.91
N LEU A 668 -18.16 -13.10 -44.79
CA LEU A 668 -17.36 -13.73 -43.74
C LEU A 668 -15.87 -13.40 -43.86
N ARG A 669 -15.32 -13.37 -45.10
CA ARG A 669 -13.92 -12.95 -45.35
C ARG A 669 -13.70 -11.49 -44.97
N LEU A 670 -14.62 -10.59 -45.28
CA LEU A 670 -14.55 -9.18 -44.92
C LEU A 670 -14.51 -8.99 -43.40
N LEU A 671 -15.37 -9.70 -42.66
CA LEU A 671 -15.38 -9.68 -41.20
C LEU A 671 -14.11 -10.32 -40.59
N ALA A 672 -13.57 -11.37 -41.20
CA ALA A 672 -12.33 -11.98 -40.76
C ALA A 672 -11.15 -11.01 -40.92
N GLN A 673 -11.07 -10.28 -42.04
CA GLN A 673 -10.07 -9.24 -42.26
C GLN A 673 -10.17 -8.12 -41.22
N LEU A 674 -11.36 -7.62 -40.94
CA LEU A 674 -11.64 -6.64 -39.90
C LEU A 674 -11.16 -7.12 -38.52
N ARG A 675 -11.57 -8.34 -38.12
CA ARG A 675 -11.20 -8.91 -36.84
C ARG A 675 -9.70 -9.10 -36.71
N HIS A 676 -9.02 -9.50 -37.79
CA HIS A 676 -7.56 -9.71 -37.78
C HIS A 676 -6.79 -8.45 -37.38
N LEU A 677 -7.19 -7.27 -37.87
CA LEU A 677 -6.56 -6.00 -37.54
C LEU A 677 -6.66 -5.67 -36.05
N PHE A 678 -7.81 -5.89 -35.42
CA PHE A 678 -7.98 -5.66 -33.98
C PHE A 678 -7.26 -6.73 -33.14
N THR A 679 -7.38 -8.00 -33.50
CA THR A 679 -6.74 -9.10 -32.77
C THR A 679 -5.23 -9.12 -32.96
N ALA A 680 -4.69 -8.39 -33.92
CA ALA A 680 -3.24 -8.16 -33.99
C ALA A 680 -2.70 -7.37 -32.77
N VAL A 681 -3.55 -6.61 -32.08
CA VAL A 681 -3.21 -5.89 -30.86
C VAL A 681 -3.74 -6.58 -29.61
N ALA A 682 -5.06 -6.82 -29.56
CA ALA A 682 -5.74 -7.44 -28.42
C ALA A 682 -7.13 -7.97 -28.86
N ASP A 683 -7.72 -8.88 -28.10
CA ASP A 683 -9.12 -9.26 -28.30
C ASP A 683 -10.04 -8.22 -27.65
N VAL A 684 -10.26 -7.12 -28.37
CA VAL A 684 -11.12 -6.02 -27.88
C VAL A 684 -12.58 -6.43 -27.66
N SER A 685 -12.99 -7.61 -28.11
CA SER A 685 -14.37 -8.13 -27.93
C SER A 685 -14.70 -8.44 -26.46
N VAL A 686 -13.70 -8.55 -25.59
CA VAL A 686 -13.89 -8.82 -24.16
C VAL A 686 -14.01 -7.56 -23.32
N LEU A 687 -13.76 -6.40 -23.92
CA LEU A 687 -13.90 -5.12 -23.21
C LEU A 687 -15.35 -4.87 -22.82
N GLN A 688 -15.54 -4.47 -21.57
CA GLN A 688 -16.85 -4.06 -21.04
C GLN A 688 -16.94 -2.53 -21.15
N GLY A 689 -18.01 -2.05 -21.79
CA GLY A 689 -18.27 -0.63 -22.00
C GLY A 689 -18.68 0.08 -20.71
#